data_eb30ff9532d5e66fdc261b4e7aeb5bbf
#
_entry.id   eb30ff9532d5e66fdc261b4e7aeb5bbf
#
_cell.length_a   1.000
_cell.length_b   1.000
_cell.length_c   1.000
_cell.angle_alpha   90.00
_cell.angle_beta   90.00
_cell.angle_gamma   90.00
#
_symmetry.space_group_name_H-M   'P 1'
#
loop_
_entity.id
_entity.type
_entity.pdbx_description
1 polymer ?
#
loop_
_entity_poly.entity_id
_entity_poly.type
_entity_poly.pdbx_seq_one_letter_code
_entity_poly.pdbx_strand_id
1 'polypeptide(L)'
;MRPLAPERADLARLLAGEHHDPHAILGAHEYGELTVVRVLRPRAARIVVLVGADRFPMRHLGSGLFAAALPLTGLTDYRLEVHYPDTAQFGEPTGIRTVADGYRFPPTLGEMDLHLFAEGRHERLWDVMGAHHRTFLTADGEVSGVSFAVWAPNATGVGLIGDFNGWDGNDAPLRALGSSGVWEVFWPDFPAGGLYKFRIHGADGTVSDRADPFAFATEVPPRTASRVTESNYLWNDADWMAQRARRNPVAEPMSTYEVHLGSWRPGLDYRQLASELTEYLVQHGFTHVELLPVAEHPFGGSWGYQVTSYYAPTARFGTPDDFRALVDALHRAGVGVIVDWVPAHFPKDDWALGRFDGTPLYEHADPRRGEQLDWGTYVFDFGRPEVRNFLVANALYWLTEFHVDGLRVDAVASMLYLDYSRPEGGWTPNVHGGRENLEAVQFLQELNATTHRVAPGIVTIAEESTSWPGVTRDTGLGGLGFSMKWNMGWMHDTLAYLGHDPVHRSYHHHNMTFSMLYAYSENYVLPISHDEVVHGKGTLWSRMPGDDYRKAAGLRTLLAYQWAHPGKQLLFMGQEFGQRSEWCNERGVDWFQLDPELEADGYSAGILRLVGDINAHYRALPALWSQDADPRGYSWIDANDSTNNVLSFLRFGADGSTLACVFNFAGIEHSDYHLGLPRAGRWREVLNTDAVAYRGSGAGNFGGVEATEDPWHGRPASAVLVLPALSALWLAPE
;
A
#
# COMPACT_ATOMS: atom_id res chain seq x y z
N MET A 1 37.82 -32.70 -34.63
CA MET A 1 37.98 -31.39 -33.95
C MET A 1 36.67 -30.59 -33.91
N ARG A 2 35.53 -31.23 -33.69
CA ARG A 2 34.21 -30.55 -33.74
C ARG A 2 33.56 -30.19 -32.40
N PRO A 3 34.04 -30.52 -31.22
CA PRO A 3 33.14 -30.20 -30.07
C PRO A 3 33.49 -28.91 -29.32
N LEU A 4 34.65 -28.29 -29.46
CA LEU A 4 35.00 -27.15 -28.61
C LEU A 4 34.15 -25.89 -28.88
N ALA A 5 34.03 -25.48 -30.14
CA ALA A 5 33.24 -24.32 -30.50
C ALA A 5 31.76 -24.72 -30.68
N PRO A 6 30.78 -23.89 -30.20
CA PRO A 6 29.38 -24.07 -30.54
C PRO A 6 29.13 -23.78 -32.03
N GLU A 7 27.92 -24.05 -32.52
CA GLU A 7 27.53 -23.67 -33.87
C GLU A 7 27.63 -22.14 -34.05
N ARG A 8 27.98 -21.71 -35.26
CA ARG A 8 28.27 -20.29 -35.51
C ARG A 8 27.07 -19.38 -35.27
N ALA A 9 25.87 -19.87 -35.54
CA ALA A 9 24.64 -19.12 -35.31
C ALA A 9 24.31 -18.96 -33.81
N ASP A 10 24.51 -20.03 -33.03
CA ASP A 10 24.30 -20.00 -31.58
C ASP A 10 25.35 -19.11 -30.89
N LEU A 11 26.60 -19.20 -31.32
CA LEU A 11 27.65 -18.33 -30.82
C LEU A 11 27.34 -16.85 -31.08
N ALA A 12 26.83 -16.53 -32.28
CA ALA A 12 26.49 -15.17 -32.64
C ALA A 12 25.35 -14.63 -31.74
N ARG A 13 24.31 -15.42 -31.54
CA ARG A 13 23.19 -15.05 -30.62
C ARG A 13 23.63 -14.91 -29.17
N LEU A 14 24.48 -15.87 -28.69
CA LEU A 14 24.97 -15.81 -27.32
C LEU A 14 25.79 -14.53 -27.08
N LEU A 15 26.69 -14.18 -28.01
CA LEU A 15 27.51 -12.97 -27.89
C LEU A 15 26.76 -11.68 -28.11
N ALA A 16 25.61 -11.73 -28.80
CA ALA A 16 24.70 -10.61 -28.93
C ALA A 16 23.77 -10.43 -27.69
N GLY A 17 23.74 -11.39 -26.74
CA GLY A 17 22.84 -11.40 -25.61
C GLY A 17 21.41 -11.83 -25.98
N GLU A 18 21.21 -12.47 -27.14
CA GLU A 18 19.89 -12.81 -27.73
C GLU A 18 19.67 -14.34 -27.79
N HIS A 19 20.35 -15.12 -26.96
CA HIS A 19 20.20 -16.56 -26.94
C HIS A 19 19.15 -16.99 -25.90
N HIS A 20 18.09 -17.68 -26.34
CA HIS A 20 16.99 -18.12 -25.46
C HIS A 20 17.39 -19.19 -24.44
N ASP A 21 18.34 -20.03 -24.77
CA ASP A 21 18.86 -21.10 -23.88
C ASP A 21 20.39 -21.13 -23.84
N PRO A 22 21.01 -20.21 -23.10
CA PRO A 22 22.48 -20.23 -22.94
C PRO A 22 23.00 -21.48 -22.24
N HIS A 23 22.17 -22.20 -21.44
CA HIS A 23 22.56 -23.45 -20.80
C HIS A 23 22.72 -24.59 -21.79
N ALA A 24 22.12 -24.53 -22.98
CA ALA A 24 22.41 -25.49 -24.07
C ALA A 24 23.84 -25.37 -24.67
N ILE A 25 24.50 -24.22 -24.40
CA ILE A 25 25.83 -23.95 -24.92
C ILE A 25 26.87 -23.93 -23.79
N LEU A 26 26.60 -23.15 -22.74
CA LEU A 26 27.47 -22.96 -21.58
C LEU A 26 27.26 -24.11 -20.59
N GLY A 27 28.26 -24.32 -19.71
CA GLY A 27 28.27 -25.46 -18.81
C GLY A 27 28.95 -26.70 -19.43
N ALA A 28 28.66 -27.88 -18.89
CA ALA A 28 29.22 -29.16 -19.28
C ALA A 28 28.28 -29.93 -20.19
N HIS A 29 28.77 -30.38 -21.36
CA HIS A 29 27.96 -31.11 -22.36
C HIS A 29 28.72 -32.35 -22.83
N GLU A 30 28.02 -33.48 -22.93
CA GLU A 30 28.60 -34.74 -23.37
C GLU A 30 28.69 -34.83 -24.90
N TYR A 31 29.85 -35.31 -25.39
CA TYR A 31 30.12 -35.58 -26.78
C TYR A 31 30.87 -36.94 -26.92
N GLY A 32 30.12 -38.01 -26.91
CA GLY A 32 30.66 -39.37 -26.93
C GLY A 32 31.39 -39.69 -25.63
N GLU A 33 32.70 -39.97 -25.69
CA GLU A 33 33.53 -40.25 -24.50
C GLU A 33 34.18 -39.01 -23.87
N LEU A 34 33.77 -37.82 -24.29
CA LEU A 34 34.27 -36.54 -23.81
C LEU A 34 33.16 -35.68 -23.24
N THR A 35 33.49 -34.91 -22.21
CA THR A 35 32.66 -33.79 -21.79
C THR A 35 33.34 -32.48 -22.22
N VAL A 36 32.61 -31.61 -22.87
CA VAL A 36 33.04 -30.27 -23.23
C VAL A 36 32.44 -29.27 -22.26
N VAL A 37 33.29 -28.55 -21.53
CA VAL A 37 32.89 -27.43 -20.68
C VAL A 37 33.13 -26.13 -21.44
N ARG A 38 32.06 -25.26 -21.49
CA ARG A 38 32.16 -23.93 -22.10
C ARG A 38 31.75 -22.87 -21.07
N VAL A 39 32.52 -21.80 -21.03
CA VAL A 39 32.36 -20.71 -20.05
C VAL A 39 32.49 -19.37 -20.76
N LEU A 40 31.53 -18.48 -20.54
CA LEU A 40 31.57 -17.11 -21.03
C LEU A 40 32.04 -16.18 -19.90
N ARG A 41 33.23 -15.63 -20.02
CA ARG A 41 33.84 -14.67 -19.07
C ARG A 41 34.68 -13.67 -19.86
N PRO A 42 34.09 -12.58 -20.38
CA PRO A 42 34.75 -11.62 -21.26
C PRO A 42 36.04 -11.01 -20.68
N ARG A 43 36.11 -10.89 -19.34
CA ARG A 43 37.24 -10.24 -18.64
C ARG A 43 38.28 -11.21 -18.11
N ALA A 44 38.04 -12.51 -18.19
CA ALA A 44 39.01 -13.49 -17.73
C ALA A 44 40.20 -13.56 -18.68
N ALA A 45 41.40 -13.53 -18.12
CA ALA A 45 42.66 -13.76 -18.87
C ALA A 45 42.88 -15.26 -19.12
N ARG A 46 42.47 -16.11 -18.18
CA ARG A 46 42.64 -17.57 -18.24
C ARG A 46 41.59 -18.25 -17.37
N ILE A 47 41.12 -19.42 -17.79
CA ILE A 47 40.26 -20.28 -17.00
C ILE A 47 40.78 -21.72 -16.98
N VAL A 48 40.62 -22.40 -15.84
CA VAL A 48 40.95 -23.82 -15.65
C VAL A 48 39.75 -24.52 -15.05
N VAL A 49 39.32 -25.63 -15.62
CA VAL A 49 38.28 -26.49 -15.01
C VAL A 49 38.96 -27.39 -13.98
N LEU A 50 38.41 -27.46 -12.80
CA LEU A 50 38.85 -28.28 -11.68
C LEU A 50 37.85 -29.42 -11.48
N VAL A 51 38.33 -30.68 -11.50
CA VAL A 51 37.52 -31.87 -11.21
C VAL A 51 38.29 -32.69 -10.18
N GLY A 52 37.88 -32.63 -8.92
CA GLY A 52 38.67 -33.17 -7.82
C GLY A 52 40.08 -32.60 -7.79
N ALA A 53 41.11 -33.45 -7.95
CA ALA A 53 42.52 -33.04 -8.01
C ALA A 53 42.98 -32.68 -9.43
N ASP A 54 42.21 -32.99 -10.45
CA ASP A 54 42.57 -32.79 -11.84
C ASP A 54 42.30 -31.36 -12.31
N ARG A 55 43.18 -30.85 -13.20
CA ARG A 55 43.18 -29.48 -13.70
C ARG A 55 43.20 -29.46 -15.22
N PHE A 56 42.17 -28.90 -15.84
CA PHE A 56 42.05 -28.86 -17.31
C PHE A 56 42.03 -27.38 -17.78
N PRO A 57 43.17 -26.88 -18.33
CA PRO A 57 43.20 -25.51 -18.87
C PRO A 57 42.26 -25.37 -20.05
N MET A 58 41.45 -24.27 -20.04
CA MET A 58 40.55 -23.95 -21.12
C MET A 58 41.23 -23.15 -22.22
N ARG A 59 40.82 -23.40 -23.46
CA ARG A 59 41.22 -22.62 -24.61
C ARG A 59 40.30 -21.42 -24.79
N HIS A 60 40.88 -20.24 -24.93
CA HIS A 60 40.13 -19.03 -25.32
C HIS A 60 39.74 -19.10 -26.80
N LEU A 61 38.45 -19.04 -27.11
CA LEU A 61 37.91 -19.14 -28.47
C LEU A 61 37.61 -17.79 -29.11
N GLY A 62 37.77 -16.69 -28.37
CA GLY A 62 37.45 -15.32 -28.75
C GLY A 62 36.25 -14.76 -27.96
N SER A 63 36.14 -13.42 -27.89
CA SER A 63 35.03 -12.69 -27.24
C SER A 63 34.67 -13.16 -25.82
N GLY A 64 35.69 -13.63 -25.06
CA GLY A 64 35.51 -14.12 -23.69
C GLY A 64 34.91 -15.53 -23.54
N LEU A 65 34.72 -16.24 -24.66
CA LEU A 65 34.32 -17.65 -24.62
C LEU A 65 35.54 -18.55 -24.43
N PHE A 66 35.53 -19.41 -23.43
CA PHE A 66 36.52 -20.43 -23.12
C PHE A 66 35.91 -21.81 -23.24
N ALA A 67 36.69 -22.80 -23.68
CA ALA A 67 36.24 -24.17 -23.74
C ALA A 67 37.39 -25.17 -23.47
N ALA A 68 37.05 -26.30 -22.83
CA ALA A 68 37.93 -27.45 -22.65
C ALA A 68 37.15 -28.74 -22.96
N ALA A 69 37.86 -29.73 -23.60
CA ALA A 69 37.36 -31.09 -23.75
C ALA A 69 38.07 -31.97 -22.70
N LEU A 70 37.29 -32.56 -21.83
CA LEU A 70 37.75 -33.41 -20.75
C LEU A 70 37.54 -34.90 -21.15
N PRO A 71 38.47 -35.78 -20.92
CA PRO A 71 38.32 -37.22 -21.19
C PRO A 71 37.51 -37.91 -20.07
N LEU A 72 36.34 -37.37 -19.81
CA LEU A 72 35.41 -37.77 -18.76
C LEU A 72 33.99 -37.82 -19.33
N THR A 73 33.16 -38.72 -18.82
CA THR A 73 31.72 -38.82 -19.13
C THR A 73 30.95 -38.66 -17.83
N GLY A 74 29.69 -38.20 -17.91
CA GLY A 74 28.82 -38.00 -16.72
C GLY A 74 29.33 -36.92 -15.77
N LEU A 75 30.04 -35.90 -16.27
CA LEU A 75 30.57 -34.84 -15.45
C LEU A 75 29.41 -33.92 -15.00
N THR A 76 29.02 -34.07 -13.74
CA THR A 76 27.98 -33.23 -13.11
C THR A 76 28.55 -32.21 -12.13
N ASP A 77 29.79 -32.44 -11.68
CA ASP A 77 30.41 -31.58 -10.65
C ASP A 77 31.84 -31.15 -11.05
N TYR A 78 32.07 -29.85 -11.00
CA TYR A 78 33.37 -29.22 -11.26
C TYR A 78 33.35 -27.78 -10.75
N ARG A 79 34.55 -27.20 -10.60
CA ARG A 79 34.70 -25.77 -10.30
C ARG A 79 35.55 -25.10 -11.38
N LEU A 80 35.47 -23.79 -11.43
CA LEU A 80 36.27 -22.97 -12.36
C LEU A 80 37.28 -22.16 -11.57
N GLU A 81 38.54 -22.29 -11.88
CA GLU A 81 39.57 -21.35 -11.45
C GLU A 81 39.70 -20.28 -12.53
N VAL A 82 39.26 -19.08 -12.21
CA VAL A 82 39.20 -17.93 -13.13
C VAL A 82 40.28 -16.93 -12.74
N HIS A 83 41.17 -16.61 -13.69
CA HIS A 83 42.20 -15.61 -13.51
C HIS A 83 41.77 -14.30 -14.16
N TYR A 84 41.53 -13.29 -13.34
CA TYR A 84 41.22 -11.93 -13.78
C TYR A 84 42.47 -11.05 -13.74
N PRO A 85 42.51 -9.94 -14.52
CA PRO A 85 43.57 -8.94 -14.39
C PRO A 85 43.66 -8.36 -12.97
N ASP A 86 44.84 -7.95 -12.54
CA ASP A 86 45.05 -7.35 -11.21
C ASP A 86 44.50 -5.91 -11.11
N THR A 87 44.17 -5.30 -12.25
CA THR A 87 43.59 -3.95 -12.32
C THR A 87 42.12 -4.04 -12.67
N ALA A 88 41.25 -3.64 -11.73
CA ALA A 88 39.81 -3.57 -11.95
C ALA A 88 39.36 -2.12 -12.22
N GLN A 89 38.35 -1.99 -13.06
CA GLN A 89 37.47 -0.79 -13.09
C GLN A 89 36.17 -1.14 -12.34
N PHE A 90 35.68 -0.24 -11.47
CA PHE A 90 34.42 -0.28 -10.74
C PHE A 90 33.75 -1.68 -10.58
N GLY A 91 34.03 -2.38 -9.48
CA GLY A 91 33.35 -3.63 -9.12
C GLY A 91 33.79 -4.89 -9.92
N GLU A 92 34.69 -4.76 -10.88
CA GLU A 92 35.18 -5.89 -11.67
C GLU A 92 35.96 -6.89 -10.80
N PRO A 93 35.81 -8.21 -11.03
CA PRO A 93 36.58 -9.21 -10.32
C PRO A 93 38.11 -9.10 -10.68
N THR A 94 38.93 -9.25 -9.66
CA THR A 94 40.41 -9.25 -9.81
C THR A 94 41.03 -10.50 -9.23
N GLY A 95 42.26 -10.79 -9.65
CA GLY A 95 43.06 -11.90 -9.14
C GLY A 95 42.53 -13.27 -9.55
N ILE A 96 42.85 -14.29 -8.75
CA ILE A 96 42.41 -15.67 -9.00
C ILE A 96 41.25 -16.01 -8.10
N ARG A 97 40.15 -16.50 -8.70
CA ARG A 97 38.93 -16.92 -7.98
C ARG A 97 38.59 -18.36 -8.39
N THR A 98 38.19 -19.16 -7.37
CA THR A 98 37.61 -20.48 -7.61
C THR A 98 36.12 -20.38 -7.36
N VAL A 99 35.30 -20.58 -8.40
CA VAL A 99 33.84 -20.40 -8.39
C VAL A 99 33.15 -21.64 -8.95
N ALA A 100 31.89 -21.86 -8.56
CA ALA A 100 31.00 -22.79 -9.24
C ALA A 100 30.56 -22.22 -10.58
N ASP A 101 30.18 -23.07 -11.53
CA ASP A 101 29.59 -22.64 -12.80
C ASP A 101 28.07 -22.61 -12.66
N GLY A 102 27.46 -21.43 -12.81
CA GLY A 102 26.00 -21.25 -12.73
C GLY A 102 25.22 -22.03 -13.79
N TYR A 103 25.81 -22.23 -14.97
CA TYR A 103 25.17 -22.89 -16.12
C TYR A 103 25.07 -24.42 -16.01
N ARG A 104 25.57 -25.03 -14.95
CA ARG A 104 25.40 -26.44 -14.66
C ARG A 104 24.16 -26.79 -13.85
N PHE A 105 23.48 -25.79 -13.28
CA PHE A 105 22.33 -26.00 -12.38
C PHE A 105 21.01 -26.06 -13.14
N PRO A 106 20.08 -26.93 -12.67
CA PRO A 106 18.74 -27.01 -13.24
C PRO A 106 17.92 -25.74 -12.98
N PRO A 107 16.76 -25.56 -13.64
CA PRO A 107 15.83 -24.49 -13.32
C PRO A 107 15.39 -24.50 -11.85
N THR A 108 15.20 -23.31 -11.27
CA THR A 108 14.72 -23.14 -9.89
C THR A 108 13.22 -22.98 -9.81
N LEU A 109 12.54 -22.65 -10.93
CA LEU A 109 11.09 -22.68 -11.05
C LEU A 109 10.62 -24.02 -11.60
N GLY A 110 9.59 -24.59 -10.97
CA GLY A 110 8.94 -25.81 -11.42
C GLY A 110 7.89 -25.60 -12.51
N GLU A 111 7.51 -26.66 -13.21
CA GLU A 111 6.43 -26.60 -14.21
C GLU A 111 5.09 -26.16 -13.61
N MET A 112 4.82 -26.50 -12.34
CA MET A 112 3.61 -26.09 -11.63
C MET A 112 3.58 -24.59 -11.41
N ASP A 113 4.71 -23.96 -11.01
CA ASP A 113 4.81 -22.52 -10.79
C ASP A 113 4.56 -21.78 -12.11
N LEU A 114 5.16 -22.23 -13.20
CA LEU A 114 4.98 -21.62 -14.52
C LEU A 114 3.52 -21.77 -15.02
N HIS A 115 2.91 -22.91 -14.77
CA HIS A 115 1.50 -23.16 -15.11
C HIS A 115 0.55 -22.24 -14.31
N LEU A 116 0.70 -22.18 -13.00
CA LEU A 116 -0.13 -21.33 -12.14
C LEU A 116 0.04 -19.85 -12.48
N PHE A 117 1.26 -19.42 -12.81
CA PHE A 117 1.53 -18.05 -13.23
C PHE A 117 0.82 -17.72 -14.55
N ALA A 118 0.93 -18.56 -15.55
CA ALA A 118 0.26 -18.38 -16.85
C ALA A 118 -1.27 -18.35 -16.74
N GLU A 119 -1.85 -19.07 -15.75
CA GLU A 119 -3.28 -19.02 -15.45
C GLU A 119 -3.68 -17.82 -14.58
N GLY A 120 -2.74 -17.06 -14.06
CA GLY A 120 -3.00 -15.94 -13.15
C GLY A 120 -3.38 -16.35 -11.73
N ARG A 121 -2.93 -17.52 -11.25
CA ARG A 121 -3.38 -18.15 -9.99
C ARG A 121 -2.28 -18.47 -8.98
N HIS A 122 -1.08 -18.00 -9.19
CA HIS A 122 0.03 -18.25 -8.28
C HIS A 122 -0.01 -17.31 -7.07
N GLU A 123 -0.65 -17.74 -5.98
CA GLU A 123 -0.88 -16.91 -4.78
C GLU A 123 0.40 -16.51 -4.03
N ARG A 124 1.48 -17.27 -4.20
CA ARG A 124 2.80 -16.99 -3.60
C ARG A 124 3.85 -16.74 -4.69
N LEU A 125 3.51 -15.97 -5.69
CA LEU A 125 4.37 -15.72 -6.85
C LEU A 125 5.74 -15.15 -6.46
N TRP A 126 5.79 -14.40 -5.36
CA TRP A 126 7.04 -13.86 -4.80
C TRP A 126 8.02 -14.92 -4.26
N ASP A 127 7.62 -16.17 -4.05
CA ASP A 127 8.53 -17.23 -3.61
C ASP A 127 9.43 -17.74 -4.75
N VAL A 128 9.07 -17.46 -5.99
CA VAL A 128 9.72 -18.01 -7.19
C VAL A 128 10.22 -16.94 -8.18
N MET A 129 9.55 -15.76 -8.24
CA MET A 129 9.97 -14.65 -9.07
C MET A 129 10.86 -13.69 -8.27
N GLY A 130 11.74 -12.96 -8.95
CA GLY A 130 12.70 -12.07 -8.30
C GLY A 130 14.01 -12.77 -7.94
N ALA A 131 14.66 -12.31 -6.88
CA ALA A 131 15.96 -12.79 -6.43
C ALA A 131 15.87 -13.59 -5.13
N HIS A 132 16.30 -14.86 -5.13
CA HIS A 132 16.20 -15.76 -3.99
C HIS A 132 17.50 -16.47 -3.67
N HIS A 133 17.91 -16.47 -2.40
CA HIS A 133 18.98 -17.31 -1.93
C HIS A 133 18.63 -18.80 -2.12
N ARG A 134 19.56 -19.56 -2.73
CA ARG A 134 19.42 -20.98 -2.99
C ARG A 134 20.72 -21.70 -2.64
N THR A 135 20.61 -22.92 -2.15
CA THR A 135 21.74 -23.81 -1.90
C THR A 135 21.49 -25.15 -2.57
N PHE A 136 22.42 -25.58 -3.42
CA PHE A 136 22.40 -26.88 -4.06
C PHE A 136 23.44 -27.80 -3.40
N LEU A 137 23.01 -29.03 -3.10
CA LEU A 137 23.91 -30.08 -2.65
C LEU A 137 24.61 -30.71 -3.88
N THR A 138 25.93 -30.68 -3.92
CA THR A 138 26.72 -31.23 -4.98
C THR A 138 27.71 -32.28 -4.43
N ALA A 139 28.36 -33.06 -5.28
CA ALA A 139 29.36 -34.06 -4.85
C ALA A 139 30.56 -33.42 -4.13
N ASP A 140 30.91 -32.18 -4.49
CA ASP A 140 31.99 -31.40 -3.89
C ASP A 140 31.55 -30.53 -2.69
N GLY A 141 30.32 -30.73 -2.19
CA GLY A 141 29.73 -30.00 -1.07
C GLY A 141 28.58 -29.05 -1.46
N GLU A 142 28.25 -28.13 -0.59
CA GLU A 142 27.20 -27.15 -0.84
C GLU A 142 27.66 -26.03 -1.76
N VAL A 143 26.78 -25.61 -2.68
CA VAL A 143 26.95 -24.42 -3.51
C VAL A 143 25.80 -23.48 -3.26
N SER A 144 26.07 -22.37 -2.57
CA SER A 144 25.11 -21.32 -2.29
C SER A 144 25.22 -20.20 -3.33
N GLY A 145 24.11 -19.53 -3.60
CA GLY A 145 24.05 -18.42 -4.54
C GLY A 145 22.65 -17.81 -4.56
N VAL A 146 22.34 -17.08 -5.62
CA VAL A 146 21.03 -16.44 -5.82
C VAL A 146 20.45 -16.87 -7.16
N SER A 147 19.18 -17.31 -7.15
CA SER A 147 18.40 -17.47 -8.37
C SER A 147 17.71 -16.13 -8.70
N PHE A 148 17.69 -15.80 -9.99
CA PHE A 148 17.04 -14.60 -10.50
C PHE A 148 16.02 -15.01 -11.55
N ALA A 149 14.78 -14.56 -11.42
CA ALA A 149 13.72 -14.86 -12.34
C ALA A 149 12.89 -13.62 -12.68
N VAL A 150 12.64 -13.40 -13.98
CA VAL A 150 11.89 -12.24 -14.48
C VAL A 150 10.98 -12.63 -15.64
N TRP A 151 9.82 -12.01 -15.73
CA TRP A 151 8.86 -12.22 -16.81
C TRP A 151 9.06 -11.17 -17.92
N ALA A 152 9.45 -11.63 -19.10
CA ALA A 152 9.70 -10.80 -20.30
C ALA A 152 9.42 -11.64 -21.57
N PRO A 153 8.14 -11.97 -21.87
CA PRO A 153 7.76 -12.94 -22.89
C PRO A 153 8.12 -12.52 -24.31
N ASN A 154 8.27 -11.23 -24.58
CA ASN A 154 8.60 -10.72 -25.89
C ASN A 154 10.09 -10.32 -26.04
N ALA A 155 10.89 -10.47 -24.98
CA ALA A 155 12.31 -10.21 -25.04
C ALA A 155 13.01 -11.22 -25.96
N THR A 156 13.99 -10.75 -26.74
CA THR A 156 14.86 -11.59 -27.55
C THR A 156 16.02 -12.17 -26.75
N GLY A 157 16.33 -11.55 -25.60
CA GLY A 157 17.31 -12.01 -24.63
C GLY A 157 17.25 -11.22 -23.33
N VAL A 158 17.71 -11.84 -22.25
CA VAL A 158 17.81 -11.21 -20.92
C VAL A 158 19.18 -11.53 -20.32
N GLY A 159 19.86 -10.50 -19.79
CA GLY A 159 21.12 -10.62 -19.07
C GLY A 159 21.00 -10.08 -17.64
N LEU A 160 21.69 -10.70 -16.70
CA LEU A 160 21.84 -10.18 -15.35
C LEU A 160 23.06 -9.24 -15.27
N ILE A 161 22.85 -8.04 -14.73
CA ILE A 161 23.89 -7.04 -14.53
C ILE A 161 23.90 -6.58 -13.06
N GLY A 162 25.08 -6.23 -12.58
CA GLY A 162 25.23 -5.76 -11.20
C GLY A 162 26.70 -5.53 -10.83
N ASP A 163 26.94 -5.24 -9.56
CA ASP A 163 28.29 -5.02 -9.04
C ASP A 163 29.21 -6.23 -9.26
N PHE A 164 28.64 -7.44 -9.27
CA PHE A 164 29.36 -8.70 -9.41
C PHE A 164 30.07 -8.87 -10.79
N ASN A 165 29.53 -8.18 -11.79
CA ASN A 165 30.08 -8.23 -13.17
C ASN A 165 30.34 -6.84 -13.77
N GLY A 166 30.45 -5.79 -12.93
CA GLY A 166 30.72 -4.42 -13.35
C GLY A 166 29.68 -3.86 -14.30
N TRP A 167 28.43 -4.31 -14.14
CA TRP A 167 27.25 -3.87 -14.92
C TRP A 167 27.36 -4.20 -16.42
N ASP A 168 28.09 -5.25 -16.78
CA ASP A 168 28.22 -5.77 -18.14
C ASP A 168 27.27 -6.96 -18.36
N GLY A 169 26.28 -6.82 -19.23
CA GLY A 169 25.25 -7.83 -19.50
C GLY A 169 25.72 -9.03 -20.36
N ASN A 170 26.96 -9.06 -20.78
CA ASN A 170 27.43 -10.08 -21.76
C ASN A 170 27.89 -11.39 -21.13
N ASP A 171 28.09 -11.48 -19.83
CA ASP A 171 28.65 -12.64 -19.16
C ASP A 171 27.68 -13.44 -18.28
N ALA A 172 26.44 -12.95 -18.14
CA ALA A 172 25.40 -13.58 -17.32
C ALA A 172 24.02 -13.65 -18.03
N PRO A 173 23.96 -14.26 -19.25
CA PRO A 173 22.68 -14.43 -19.94
C PRO A 173 21.78 -15.42 -19.22
N LEU A 174 20.45 -15.11 -19.16
CA LEU A 174 19.41 -15.95 -18.61
C LEU A 174 18.85 -16.92 -19.66
N ARG A 175 18.32 -18.05 -19.22
CA ARG A 175 17.54 -18.97 -20.08
C ARG A 175 16.06 -18.67 -20.01
N ALA A 176 15.36 -18.76 -21.11
CA ALA A 176 13.90 -18.78 -21.17
C ALA A 176 13.39 -20.17 -20.72
N LEU A 177 12.36 -20.16 -19.84
CA LEU A 177 11.74 -21.40 -19.36
C LEU A 177 10.57 -21.82 -20.26
N GLY A 178 10.92 -22.49 -21.35
CA GLY A 178 9.93 -22.92 -22.35
C GLY A 178 9.20 -21.75 -23.00
N SER A 179 7.85 -21.83 -23.06
CA SER A 179 6.99 -20.79 -23.63
C SER A 179 6.34 -19.88 -22.56
N SER A 180 6.78 -19.96 -21.31
CA SER A 180 6.18 -19.21 -20.20
C SER A 180 6.47 -17.71 -20.25
N GLY A 181 7.50 -17.30 -20.99
CA GLY A 181 8.01 -15.93 -20.99
C GLY A 181 8.85 -15.58 -19.74
N VAL A 182 9.07 -16.52 -18.84
CA VAL A 182 9.95 -16.34 -17.67
C VAL A 182 11.39 -16.66 -18.08
N TRP A 183 12.30 -15.78 -17.69
CA TRP A 183 13.75 -15.93 -17.84
C TRP A 183 14.37 -16.15 -16.48
N GLU A 184 15.40 -17.05 -16.40
CA GLU A 184 15.97 -17.45 -15.12
C GLU A 184 17.46 -17.76 -15.23
N VAL A 185 18.21 -17.50 -14.15
CA VAL A 185 19.58 -17.98 -13.93
C VAL A 185 19.84 -18.16 -12.44
N PHE A 186 20.59 -19.20 -12.08
CA PHE A 186 21.23 -19.32 -10.77
C PHE A 186 22.66 -18.80 -10.84
N TRP A 187 23.00 -17.85 -9.97
CA TRP A 187 24.37 -17.29 -9.91
C TRP A 187 25.02 -17.64 -8.58
N PRO A 188 26.00 -18.58 -8.61
CA PRO A 188 26.73 -18.97 -7.42
C PRO A 188 27.54 -17.81 -6.82
N ASP A 189 27.72 -17.87 -5.49
CA ASP A 189 28.54 -16.91 -4.74
C ASP A 189 28.14 -15.44 -4.95
N PHE A 190 26.87 -15.18 -5.27
CA PHE A 190 26.35 -13.80 -5.38
C PHE A 190 26.47 -13.08 -4.03
N PRO A 191 27.01 -11.84 -3.99
CA PRO A 191 27.27 -11.16 -2.73
C PRO A 191 25.97 -10.82 -1.98
N ALA A 192 25.97 -11.02 -0.66
CA ALA A 192 24.86 -10.59 0.19
C ALA A 192 24.64 -9.08 0.07
N GLY A 193 23.39 -8.65 -0.12
CA GLY A 193 23.05 -7.26 -0.35
C GLY A 193 23.50 -6.68 -1.70
N GLY A 194 23.98 -7.54 -2.61
CA GLY A 194 24.47 -7.13 -3.92
C GLY A 194 23.39 -6.44 -4.77
N LEU A 195 23.81 -5.48 -5.56
CA LEU A 195 22.95 -4.71 -6.46
C LEU A 195 22.85 -5.39 -7.81
N TYR A 196 21.68 -5.36 -8.42
CA TYR A 196 21.44 -5.93 -9.73
C TYR A 196 20.33 -5.23 -10.51
N LYS A 197 20.32 -5.46 -11.83
CA LYS A 197 19.22 -5.18 -12.76
C LYS A 197 19.16 -6.28 -13.82
N PHE A 198 18.11 -6.27 -14.62
CA PHE A 198 18.02 -7.08 -15.84
C PHE A 198 18.30 -6.20 -17.05
N ARG A 199 19.21 -6.63 -17.90
CA ARG A 199 19.41 -6.08 -19.24
C ARG A 199 18.47 -6.79 -20.19
N ILE A 200 17.46 -6.08 -20.68
CA ILE A 200 16.44 -6.61 -21.56
C ILE A 200 16.77 -6.23 -23.01
N HIS A 201 16.88 -7.21 -23.89
CA HIS A 201 16.89 -7.04 -25.34
C HIS A 201 15.44 -7.10 -25.80
N GLY A 202 14.83 -5.95 -26.04
CA GLY A 202 13.39 -5.80 -26.31
C GLY A 202 13.00 -6.27 -27.71
N ALA A 203 11.73 -6.61 -27.87
CA ALA A 203 11.14 -6.96 -29.17
C ALA A 203 11.20 -5.83 -30.20
N ASP A 204 11.27 -4.60 -29.74
CA ASP A 204 11.42 -3.39 -30.57
C ASP A 204 12.87 -3.09 -30.99
N GLY A 205 13.81 -3.96 -30.58
CA GLY A 205 15.25 -3.82 -30.84
C GLY A 205 15.97 -2.87 -29.89
N THR A 206 15.30 -2.36 -28.86
CA THR A 206 15.95 -1.58 -27.80
C THR A 206 16.68 -2.48 -26.82
N VAL A 207 17.73 -1.95 -26.19
CA VAL A 207 18.40 -2.60 -25.05
C VAL A 207 18.27 -1.67 -23.86
N SER A 208 17.66 -2.16 -22.77
CA SER A 208 17.38 -1.36 -21.58
C SER A 208 17.72 -2.09 -20.30
N ASP A 209 18.20 -1.35 -19.29
CA ASP A 209 18.53 -1.88 -17.98
C ASP A 209 17.35 -1.64 -17.03
N ARG A 210 16.63 -2.71 -16.66
CA ARG A 210 15.38 -2.69 -15.90
C ARG A 210 15.61 -3.11 -14.45
N ALA A 211 14.98 -2.38 -13.52
CA ALA A 211 14.83 -2.89 -12.15
C ALA A 211 13.95 -4.15 -12.13
N ASP A 212 14.14 -4.99 -11.15
CA ASP A 212 13.34 -6.20 -11.00
C ASP A 212 11.91 -5.84 -10.52
N PRO A 213 10.88 -6.23 -11.26
CA PRO A 213 9.48 -6.02 -10.83
C PRO A 213 9.13 -6.65 -9.48
N PHE A 214 9.85 -7.72 -9.10
CA PHE A 214 9.71 -8.43 -7.83
C PHE A 214 10.82 -8.10 -6.83
N ALA A 215 11.51 -6.97 -6.98
CA ALA A 215 12.54 -6.57 -6.02
C ALA A 215 11.94 -6.45 -4.60
N PHE A 216 12.54 -7.14 -3.62
CA PHE A 216 12.14 -7.08 -2.21
C PHE A 216 12.84 -5.97 -1.45
N ALA A 217 13.91 -5.42 -2.02
CA ALA A 217 14.63 -4.23 -1.55
C ALA A 217 15.25 -3.50 -2.73
N THR A 218 15.50 -2.21 -2.56
CA THR A 218 16.06 -1.34 -3.59
C THR A 218 17.18 -0.47 -3.03
N GLU A 219 17.86 0.25 -3.91
CA GLU A 219 18.64 1.41 -3.49
C GLU A 219 17.73 2.57 -3.10
N VAL A 220 18.29 3.49 -2.31
CA VAL A 220 17.61 4.76 -2.01
C VAL A 220 17.58 5.64 -3.27
N PRO A 221 16.44 6.15 -3.70
CA PRO A 221 16.33 7.09 -4.81
C PRO A 221 17.27 8.30 -4.65
N PRO A 222 17.84 8.84 -5.74
CA PRO A 222 17.48 8.60 -7.14
C PRO A 222 18.13 7.37 -7.79
N ARG A 223 18.85 6.56 -7.05
CA ARG A 223 19.37 5.30 -7.56
C ARG A 223 18.24 4.30 -7.79
N THR A 224 18.45 3.36 -8.71
CA THR A 224 17.34 2.57 -9.26
C THR A 224 17.62 1.06 -9.32
N ALA A 225 18.71 0.59 -8.73
CA ALA A 225 19.01 -0.84 -8.73
C ALA A 225 18.19 -1.59 -7.67
N SER A 226 17.85 -2.82 -8.01
CA SER A 226 17.31 -3.80 -7.08
C SER A 226 18.41 -4.35 -6.19
N ARG A 227 18.08 -4.74 -4.97
CA ARG A 227 19.03 -5.27 -3.99
C ARG A 227 18.60 -6.67 -3.56
N VAL A 228 19.52 -7.62 -3.59
CA VAL A 228 19.29 -8.95 -3.02
C VAL A 228 19.16 -8.83 -1.50
N THR A 229 18.09 -9.37 -0.96
CA THR A 229 17.83 -9.37 0.47
C THR A 229 17.19 -10.67 0.90
N GLU A 230 17.41 -11.04 2.13
CA GLU A 230 16.76 -12.14 2.83
C GLU A 230 16.33 -11.64 4.21
N SER A 231 15.09 -11.93 4.59
CA SER A 231 14.60 -11.54 5.91
C SER A 231 15.08 -12.52 6.96
N ASN A 232 15.61 -11.97 8.06
CA ASN A 232 15.89 -12.69 9.29
C ASN A 232 15.04 -12.18 10.45
N TYR A 233 13.94 -11.46 10.14
CA TYR A 233 13.08 -10.87 11.14
C TYR A 233 12.26 -11.93 11.88
N LEU A 234 12.25 -11.85 13.20
CA LEU A 234 11.45 -12.72 14.06
C LEU A 234 10.25 -11.92 14.60
N TRP A 235 9.06 -12.25 14.13
CA TRP A 235 7.84 -11.62 14.56
C TRP A 235 7.47 -11.92 16.02
N ASN A 236 6.93 -10.92 16.72
CA ASN A 236 6.45 -11.03 18.09
C ASN A 236 4.95 -10.69 18.22
N ASP A 237 4.22 -10.69 17.13
CA ASP A 237 2.81 -10.31 17.01
C ASP A 237 1.84 -11.48 16.88
N ALA A 238 2.26 -12.70 17.24
CA ALA A 238 1.46 -13.91 17.06
C ALA A 238 0.06 -13.83 17.72
N ASP A 239 -0.05 -13.18 18.88
CA ASP A 239 -1.33 -12.97 19.55
C ASP A 239 -2.25 -12.03 18.79
N TRP A 240 -1.69 -10.96 18.20
CA TRP A 240 -2.42 -10.04 17.32
C TRP A 240 -2.96 -10.77 16.09
N MET A 241 -2.12 -11.52 15.39
CA MET A 241 -2.49 -12.26 14.18
C MET A 241 -3.58 -13.31 14.48
N ALA A 242 -3.50 -14.01 15.62
CA ALA A 242 -4.52 -14.96 16.04
C ALA A 242 -5.86 -14.27 16.38
N GLN A 243 -5.82 -13.07 16.96
CA GLN A 243 -7.02 -12.28 17.26
C GLN A 243 -7.62 -11.72 15.95
N ARG A 244 -6.78 -11.13 15.06
CA ARG A 244 -7.19 -10.60 13.77
C ARG A 244 -8.03 -11.62 12.99
N ALA A 245 -7.54 -12.85 12.88
CA ALA A 245 -8.23 -13.91 12.12
C ALA A 245 -9.65 -14.23 12.61
N ARG A 246 -10.07 -13.73 13.78
CA ARG A 246 -11.40 -13.98 14.39
C ARG A 246 -12.29 -12.73 14.39
N ARG A 247 -11.74 -11.58 14.04
CA ARG A 247 -12.45 -10.29 14.08
C ARG A 247 -13.37 -10.11 12.89
N ASN A 248 -14.40 -9.29 13.13
CA ASN A 248 -15.19 -8.68 12.07
C ASN A 248 -14.98 -7.15 12.11
N PRO A 249 -14.04 -6.62 11.33
CA PRO A 249 -13.65 -5.21 11.40
C PRO A 249 -14.81 -4.22 11.17
N VAL A 250 -15.82 -4.62 10.39
CA VAL A 250 -17.00 -3.76 10.13
C VAL A 250 -17.82 -3.55 11.40
N ALA A 251 -17.83 -4.53 12.33
CA ALA A 251 -18.57 -4.49 13.57
C ALA A 251 -17.70 -4.13 14.80
N GLU A 252 -16.48 -3.67 14.59
CA GLU A 252 -15.55 -3.26 15.66
C GLU A 252 -15.22 -1.76 15.58
N PRO A 253 -14.71 -1.14 16.66
CA PRO A 253 -14.29 0.25 16.61
C PRO A 253 -13.07 0.40 15.70
N MET A 254 -13.13 1.35 14.78
CA MET A 254 -12.06 1.67 13.86
C MET A 254 -11.93 3.19 13.75
N SER A 255 -10.89 3.71 14.41
CA SER A 255 -10.44 5.10 14.34
C SER A 255 -9.04 5.09 13.78
N THR A 256 -8.88 5.61 12.56
CA THR A 256 -7.66 5.51 11.76
C THR A 256 -6.94 6.84 11.71
N TYR A 257 -5.64 6.82 11.97
CA TYR A 257 -4.73 7.94 11.78
C TYR A 257 -3.98 7.76 10.47
N GLU A 258 -4.27 8.60 9.47
CA GLU A 258 -3.59 8.58 8.18
C GLU A 258 -2.29 9.37 8.27
N VAL A 259 -1.17 8.78 7.81
CA VAL A 259 0.15 9.36 8.00
C VAL A 259 1.05 9.21 6.79
N HIS A 260 1.74 10.28 6.40
CA HIS A 260 2.89 10.27 5.50
C HIS A 260 4.17 10.21 6.33
N LEU A 261 4.85 9.07 6.33
CA LEU A 261 5.99 8.80 7.21
C LEU A 261 7.12 9.83 7.08
N GLY A 262 7.39 10.27 5.84
CA GLY A 262 8.49 11.21 5.57
C GLY A 262 8.29 12.62 6.10
N SER A 263 7.04 13.04 6.35
CA SER A 263 6.72 14.39 6.83
C SER A 263 6.00 14.42 8.17
N TRP A 264 5.70 13.28 8.79
CA TRP A 264 5.17 13.26 10.15
C TRP A 264 6.18 13.85 11.15
N ARG A 265 7.38 13.33 11.17
CA ARG A 265 8.58 13.90 11.81
C ARG A 265 9.77 13.64 10.89
N PRO A 266 10.22 14.64 10.12
CA PRO A 266 11.28 14.47 9.14
C PRO A 266 12.57 13.91 9.75
N GLY A 267 13.21 12.96 9.04
CA GLY A 267 14.48 12.36 9.41
C GLY A 267 14.39 11.10 10.25
N LEU A 268 13.20 10.63 10.63
CA LEU A 268 13.03 9.37 11.34
C LEU A 268 13.13 8.19 10.37
N ASP A 269 13.79 7.12 10.81
CA ASP A 269 13.77 5.82 10.16
C ASP A 269 12.62 4.94 10.67
N TYR A 270 12.40 3.74 10.06
CA TYR A 270 11.34 2.82 10.47
C TYR A 270 11.42 2.41 11.94
N ARG A 271 12.62 2.25 12.50
CA ARG A 271 12.79 1.86 13.90
C ARG A 271 12.48 2.98 14.88
N GLN A 272 12.84 4.20 14.53
CA GLN A 272 12.47 5.39 15.31
C GLN A 272 10.96 5.62 15.24
N LEU A 273 10.35 5.48 14.05
CA LEU A 273 8.91 5.51 13.85
C LEU A 273 8.19 4.42 14.65
N ALA A 274 8.76 3.21 14.75
CA ALA A 274 8.23 2.12 15.57
C ALA A 274 8.09 2.49 17.06
N SER A 275 8.92 3.40 17.56
CA SER A 275 8.81 3.92 18.93
C SER A 275 7.88 5.12 19.01
N GLU A 276 8.21 6.19 18.26
CA GLU A 276 7.56 7.49 18.41
C GLU A 276 6.12 7.52 17.90
N LEU A 277 5.87 6.93 16.71
CA LEU A 277 4.51 6.89 16.14
C LEU A 277 3.61 5.97 16.97
N THR A 278 4.13 4.81 17.41
CA THR A 278 3.35 3.90 18.25
C THR A 278 2.93 4.55 19.56
N GLU A 279 3.86 5.23 20.25
CA GLU A 279 3.55 5.94 21.49
C GLU A 279 2.48 7.01 21.27
N TYR A 280 2.60 7.80 20.22
CA TYR A 280 1.65 8.84 19.86
C TYR A 280 0.24 8.28 19.60
N LEU A 281 0.13 7.23 18.82
CA LEU A 281 -1.17 6.60 18.48
C LEU A 281 -1.87 6.03 19.73
N VAL A 282 -1.11 5.36 20.60
CA VAL A 282 -1.63 4.80 21.85
C VAL A 282 -2.09 5.92 22.79
N GLN A 283 -1.29 6.98 22.93
CA GLN A 283 -1.61 8.14 23.78
C GLN A 283 -2.92 8.80 23.37
N HIS A 284 -3.18 8.92 22.05
CA HIS A 284 -4.38 9.57 21.52
C HIS A 284 -5.50 8.59 21.16
N GLY A 285 -5.32 7.30 21.46
CA GLY A 285 -6.37 6.28 21.42
C GLY A 285 -6.81 5.85 20.03
N PHE A 286 -6.03 6.10 18.98
CA PHE A 286 -6.30 5.56 17.65
C PHE A 286 -6.19 4.04 17.64
N THR A 287 -7.05 3.37 16.87
CA THR A 287 -7.06 1.90 16.78
C THR A 287 -6.26 1.39 15.60
N HIS A 288 -6.11 2.19 14.56
CA HIS A 288 -5.38 1.87 13.34
C HIS A 288 -4.53 3.05 12.88
N VAL A 289 -3.50 2.74 12.14
CA VAL A 289 -2.75 3.70 11.32
C VAL A 289 -2.89 3.32 9.86
N GLU A 290 -3.12 4.30 8.99
CA GLU A 290 -3.07 4.15 7.54
C GLU A 290 -1.84 4.87 7.02
N LEU A 291 -0.92 4.10 6.42
CA LEU A 291 0.32 4.63 5.86
C LEU A 291 0.08 5.03 4.41
N LEU A 292 0.29 6.31 4.05
CA LEU A 292 0.39 6.69 2.64
C LEU A 292 1.37 5.75 1.93
N PRO A 293 1.31 5.61 0.59
CA PRO A 293 2.00 4.52 -0.10
C PRO A 293 3.46 4.36 0.32
N VAL A 294 3.79 3.20 0.90
CA VAL A 294 5.14 2.86 1.38
C VAL A 294 5.90 1.96 0.42
N ALA A 295 5.30 1.55 -0.69
CA ALA A 295 6.02 0.88 -1.77
C ALA A 295 7.05 1.83 -2.41
N GLU A 296 8.17 1.29 -2.91
CA GLU A 296 9.25 2.14 -3.44
C GLU A 296 8.83 2.93 -4.68
N HIS A 297 9.19 4.19 -4.68
CA HIS A 297 8.85 5.18 -5.71
C HIS A 297 10.00 6.18 -5.91
N PRO A 298 10.27 6.66 -7.15
CA PRO A 298 11.41 7.52 -7.41
C PRO A 298 11.21 8.96 -6.97
N PHE A 299 9.97 9.47 -7.10
CA PHE A 299 9.64 10.88 -6.92
C PHE A 299 8.91 11.13 -5.59
N GLY A 300 9.59 11.73 -4.61
CA GLY A 300 9.01 12.01 -3.29
C GLY A 300 7.78 12.94 -3.34
N GLY A 301 7.70 13.84 -4.34
CA GLY A 301 6.53 14.71 -4.55
C GLY A 301 5.27 14.00 -5.03
N SER A 302 5.36 12.71 -5.38
CA SER A 302 4.19 11.86 -5.63
C SER A 302 3.58 11.29 -4.36
N TRP A 303 4.18 11.52 -3.19
CA TRP A 303 3.77 10.97 -1.87
C TRP A 303 3.71 9.43 -1.83
N GLY A 304 4.33 8.78 -2.80
CA GLY A 304 4.30 7.33 -3.00
C GLY A 304 3.29 6.82 -4.02
N TYR A 305 2.45 7.68 -4.62
CA TYR A 305 1.44 7.24 -5.61
C TYR A 305 2.00 6.90 -7.00
N GLN A 306 3.31 7.09 -7.23
CA GLN A 306 3.99 6.67 -8.47
C GLN A 306 4.95 5.51 -8.20
N VAL A 307 4.39 4.34 -7.94
CA VAL A 307 5.13 3.13 -7.52
C VAL A 307 5.95 2.55 -8.66
N THR A 308 7.22 2.25 -8.39
CA THR A 308 8.12 1.56 -9.33
C THR A 308 8.54 0.16 -8.87
N SER A 309 8.51 -0.12 -7.57
CA SER A 309 8.84 -1.44 -7.02
C SER A 309 7.76 -1.86 -6.02
N TYR A 310 6.83 -2.67 -6.48
CA TYR A 310 5.60 -3.04 -5.75
C TYR A 310 5.86 -3.94 -4.54
N TYR A 311 6.94 -4.74 -4.55
CA TYR A 311 7.27 -5.71 -3.51
C TYR A 311 8.32 -5.19 -2.50
N ALA A 312 8.81 -3.96 -2.65
CA ALA A 312 9.78 -3.37 -1.74
C ALA A 312 9.18 -2.21 -0.95
N PRO A 313 9.25 -2.21 0.40
CA PRO A 313 9.05 -0.98 1.16
C PRO A 313 10.14 0.02 0.80
N THR A 314 9.78 1.31 0.77
CA THR A 314 10.72 2.36 0.38
C THR A 314 11.99 2.35 1.24
N ALA A 315 13.14 2.33 0.57
CA ALA A 315 14.44 2.32 1.22
C ALA A 315 14.81 3.66 1.92
N ARG A 316 13.99 4.69 1.77
CA ARG A 316 14.20 6.01 2.41
C ARG A 316 14.24 5.94 3.93
N PHE A 317 13.53 4.99 4.53
CA PHE A 317 13.36 4.87 5.97
C PHE A 317 14.06 3.65 6.56
N GLY A 318 14.78 2.85 5.76
CA GLY A 318 15.48 1.68 6.24
C GLY A 318 15.26 0.43 5.39
N THR A 319 15.54 -0.71 5.98
CA THR A 319 15.43 -2.03 5.32
C THR A 319 14.00 -2.58 5.43
N PRO A 320 13.65 -3.62 4.63
CA PRO A 320 12.39 -4.33 4.79
C PRO A 320 12.18 -4.92 6.20
N ASP A 321 13.24 -5.36 6.88
CA ASP A 321 13.16 -5.86 8.26
C ASP A 321 12.92 -4.72 9.28
N ASP A 322 13.35 -3.49 8.98
CA ASP A 322 13.02 -2.33 9.79
C ASP A 322 11.54 -1.95 9.64
N PHE A 323 10.97 -2.11 8.45
CA PHE A 323 9.52 -1.95 8.24
C PHE A 323 8.72 -3.04 8.98
N ARG A 324 9.18 -4.30 8.96
CA ARG A 324 8.59 -5.37 9.80
C ARG A 324 8.60 -4.99 11.28
N ALA A 325 9.69 -4.40 11.76
CA ALA A 325 9.79 -3.95 13.15
C ALA A 325 8.80 -2.83 13.50
N LEU A 326 8.49 -1.94 12.56
CA LEU A 326 7.44 -0.91 12.72
C LEU A 326 6.07 -1.57 12.89
N VAL A 327 5.70 -2.47 11.99
CA VAL A 327 4.41 -3.19 12.04
C VAL A 327 4.29 -4.02 13.32
N ASP A 328 5.32 -4.78 13.69
CA ASP A 328 5.36 -5.59 14.91
C ASP A 328 5.19 -4.73 16.18
N ALA A 329 5.82 -3.55 16.23
CA ALA A 329 5.68 -2.64 17.37
C ALA A 329 4.24 -2.11 17.50
N LEU A 330 3.60 -1.74 16.38
CA LEU A 330 2.21 -1.28 16.34
C LEU A 330 1.27 -2.39 16.81
N HIS A 331 1.41 -3.61 16.30
CA HIS A 331 0.60 -4.77 16.70
C HIS A 331 0.71 -5.08 18.20
N ARG A 332 1.94 -5.09 18.75
CA ARG A 332 2.15 -5.29 20.19
C ARG A 332 1.53 -4.20 21.06
N ALA A 333 1.36 -3.02 20.53
CA ALA A 333 0.69 -1.91 21.17
C ALA A 333 -0.83 -1.90 20.98
N GLY A 334 -1.38 -2.85 20.20
CA GLY A 334 -2.81 -2.97 19.93
C GLY A 334 -3.31 -2.04 18.80
N VAL A 335 -2.42 -1.62 17.90
CA VAL A 335 -2.73 -0.75 16.76
C VAL A 335 -2.61 -1.53 15.46
N GLY A 336 -3.68 -1.56 14.66
CA GLY A 336 -3.69 -2.17 13.33
C GLY A 336 -3.02 -1.28 12.27
N VAL A 337 -2.51 -1.91 11.23
CA VAL A 337 -1.77 -1.23 10.15
C VAL A 337 -2.48 -1.42 8.82
N ILE A 338 -2.85 -0.32 8.17
CA ILE A 338 -3.38 -0.28 6.81
C ILE A 338 -2.32 0.36 5.92
N VAL A 339 -2.11 -0.19 4.74
CA VAL A 339 -1.22 0.39 3.74
C VAL A 339 -2.05 0.92 2.58
N ASP A 340 -1.75 2.14 2.16
CA ASP A 340 -2.30 2.69 0.92
C ASP A 340 -1.61 2.00 -0.27
N TRP A 341 -2.38 1.31 -1.09
CA TRP A 341 -1.94 0.45 -2.17
C TRP A 341 -2.46 0.94 -3.52
N VAL A 342 -1.56 1.05 -4.49
CA VAL A 342 -1.80 1.73 -5.78
C VAL A 342 -1.80 0.74 -6.95
N PRO A 343 -2.85 -0.08 -7.16
CA PRO A 343 -2.90 -1.03 -8.26
C PRO A 343 -3.46 -0.46 -9.57
N ALA A 344 -3.89 0.81 -9.58
CA ALA A 344 -4.56 1.39 -10.73
C ALA A 344 -3.58 1.77 -11.85
N HIS A 345 -2.42 2.26 -11.49
CA HIS A 345 -1.48 2.86 -12.44
C HIS A 345 -0.03 2.82 -11.92
N PHE A 346 0.93 3.10 -12.81
CA PHE A 346 2.34 3.20 -12.49
C PHE A 346 3.04 4.23 -13.41
N PRO A 347 4.19 4.83 -12.98
CA PRO A 347 4.87 5.87 -13.74
C PRO A 347 5.55 5.32 -14.99
N LYS A 348 5.88 6.22 -15.93
CA LYS A 348 6.48 5.92 -17.24
C LYS A 348 8.01 5.84 -17.20
N ASP A 349 8.61 5.60 -16.05
CA ASP A 349 10.08 5.52 -15.89
C ASP A 349 10.67 4.39 -16.73
N ASP A 350 11.64 4.70 -17.58
CA ASP A 350 12.24 3.78 -18.57
C ASP A 350 12.95 2.57 -17.92
N TRP A 351 13.34 2.68 -16.67
CA TRP A 351 14.03 1.63 -15.92
C TRP A 351 13.09 0.76 -15.08
N ALA A 352 11.78 1.05 -15.07
CA ALA A 352 10.76 0.35 -14.30
C ALA A 352 9.84 -0.49 -15.19
N LEU A 353 8.52 -0.55 -14.87
CA LEU A 353 7.56 -1.45 -15.50
C LEU A 353 7.17 -1.06 -16.93
N GLY A 354 7.19 0.24 -17.26
CA GLY A 354 6.70 0.75 -18.55
C GLY A 354 7.43 0.14 -19.73
N ARG A 355 6.69 -0.48 -20.66
CA ARG A 355 7.22 -1.17 -21.85
C ARG A 355 8.39 -2.10 -21.52
N PHE A 356 8.22 -2.93 -20.50
CA PHE A 356 9.30 -3.64 -19.83
C PHE A 356 10.18 -4.49 -20.76
N ASP A 357 9.57 -5.16 -21.73
CA ASP A 357 10.28 -6.01 -22.72
C ASP A 357 10.27 -5.40 -24.16
N GLY A 358 10.15 -4.07 -24.24
CA GLY A 358 10.02 -3.33 -25.51
C GLY A 358 8.59 -3.28 -26.02
N THR A 359 7.64 -3.91 -25.33
CA THR A 359 6.20 -3.89 -25.68
C THR A 359 5.37 -3.42 -24.47
N PRO A 360 4.10 -3.01 -24.65
CA PRO A 360 3.17 -2.85 -23.56
C PRO A 360 2.95 -4.21 -22.86
N LEU A 361 3.65 -4.45 -21.73
CA LEU A 361 3.63 -5.72 -21.03
C LEU A 361 2.73 -5.69 -19.80
N TYR A 362 3.00 -4.77 -18.87
CA TYR A 362 2.18 -4.54 -17.69
C TYR A 362 1.01 -3.60 -17.95
N GLU A 363 1.19 -2.65 -18.86
CA GLU A 363 0.16 -1.71 -19.31
C GLU A 363 -0.65 -2.26 -20.49
N HIS A 364 -1.88 -1.75 -20.64
CA HIS A 364 -2.74 -2.09 -21.77
C HIS A 364 -2.19 -1.50 -23.09
N ALA A 365 -2.22 -2.29 -24.18
CA ALA A 365 -1.61 -1.92 -25.47
C ALA A 365 -2.32 -0.75 -26.18
N ASP A 366 -3.66 -0.59 -26.02
CA ASP A 366 -4.40 0.55 -26.53
C ASP A 366 -4.19 1.76 -25.59
N PRO A 367 -3.56 2.87 -26.02
CA PRO A 367 -3.32 4.04 -25.17
C PRO A 367 -4.60 4.65 -24.58
N ARG A 368 -5.75 4.49 -25.25
CA ARG A 368 -7.04 4.94 -24.74
C ARG A 368 -7.53 4.16 -23.52
N ARG A 369 -6.89 3.02 -23.21
CA ARG A 369 -7.10 2.21 -22.01
C ARG A 369 -5.85 2.16 -21.13
N GLY A 370 -4.67 2.22 -21.74
CA GLY A 370 -3.37 2.00 -21.10
C GLY A 370 -2.67 3.25 -20.60
N GLU A 371 -3.24 4.45 -20.78
CA GLU A 371 -2.68 5.70 -20.27
C GLU A 371 -3.66 6.45 -19.39
N GLN A 372 -3.18 6.98 -18.26
CA GLN A 372 -3.93 7.91 -17.39
C GLN A 372 -3.44 9.33 -17.67
N LEU A 373 -4.33 10.12 -18.28
CA LEU A 373 -3.96 11.44 -18.80
C LEU A 373 -3.73 12.48 -17.70
N ASP A 374 -4.52 12.42 -16.61
CA ASP A 374 -4.44 13.38 -15.51
C ASP A 374 -3.11 13.28 -14.74
N TRP A 375 -2.57 12.05 -14.60
CA TRP A 375 -1.38 11.78 -13.81
C TRP A 375 -0.14 11.49 -14.66
N GLY A 376 -0.29 11.38 -16.00
CA GLY A 376 0.81 11.07 -16.90
C GLY A 376 1.38 9.66 -16.74
N THR A 377 0.59 8.72 -16.20
CA THR A 377 0.99 7.36 -15.87
C THR A 377 0.45 6.34 -16.87
N TYR A 378 0.94 5.08 -16.79
CA TYR A 378 0.32 3.95 -17.46
C TYR A 378 -0.73 3.29 -16.56
N VAL A 379 -1.73 2.64 -17.19
CA VAL A 379 -2.77 1.84 -16.55
C VAL A 379 -2.47 0.37 -16.78
N PHE A 380 -2.54 -0.44 -15.72
CA PHE A 380 -2.33 -1.89 -15.81
C PHE A 380 -3.32 -2.57 -16.77
N ASP A 381 -2.86 -3.59 -17.47
CA ASP A 381 -3.72 -4.47 -18.28
C ASP A 381 -4.39 -5.54 -17.39
N PHE A 382 -5.50 -5.17 -16.76
CA PHE A 382 -6.29 -6.07 -15.90
C PHE A 382 -6.85 -7.29 -16.67
N GLY A 383 -6.85 -7.25 -18.01
CA GLY A 383 -7.27 -8.37 -18.85
C GLY A 383 -6.22 -9.48 -18.94
N ARG A 384 -4.93 -9.17 -18.70
CA ARG A 384 -3.84 -10.13 -18.79
C ARG A 384 -3.70 -10.96 -17.51
N PRO A 385 -3.80 -12.30 -17.55
CA PRO A 385 -3.74 -13.14 -16.35
C PRO A 385 -2.48 -12.92 -15.50
N GLU A 386 -1.32 -12.82 -16.14
CA GLU A 386 -0.04 -12.64 -15.45
C GLU A 386 0.03 -11.28 -14.73
N VAL A 387 -0.56 -10.23 -15.29
CA VAL A 387 -0.63 -8.89 -14.66
C VAL A 387 -1.57 -8.91 -13.46
N ARG A 388 -2.76 -9.54 -13.59
CA ARG A 388 -3.64 -9.75 -12.45
C ARG A 388 -2.94 -10.55 -11.36
N ASN A 389 -2.23 -11.62 -11.73
CA ASN A 389 -1.48 -12.43 -10.76
C ASN A 389 -0.38 -11.62 -10.05
N PHE A 390 0.35 -10.78 -10.79
CA PHE A 390 1.34 -9.86 -10.21
C PHE A 390 0.71 -8.98 -9.13
N LEU A 391 -0.45 -8.38 -9.39
CA LEU A 391 -1.14 -7.48 -8.47
C LEU A 391 -1.77 -8.22 -7.29
N VAL A 392 -2.49 -9.34 -7.53
CA VAL A 392 -3.10 -10.12 -6.45
C VAL A 392 -2.04 -10.72 -5.52
N ALA A 393 -0.97 -11.27 -6.08
CA ALA A 393 0.15 -11.78 -5.29
C ALA A 393 0.84 -10.65 -4.51
N ASN A 394 0.94 -9.45 -5.06
CA ASN A 394 1.48 -8.29 -4.35
C ASN A 394 0.63 -7.89 -3.15
N ALA A 395 -0.70 -7.85 -3.30
CA ALA A 395 -1.60 -7.62 -2.18
C ALA A 395 -1.43 -8.68 -1.07
N LEU A 396 -1.36 -9.96 -1.46
CA LEU A 396 -1.10 -11.05 -0.52
C LEU A 396 0.27 -10.92 0.16
N TYR A 397 1.28 -10.50 -0.57
CA TYR A 397 2.64 -10.28 -0.03
C TYR A 397 2.64 -9.25 1.12
N TRP A 398 1.99 -8.10 0.95
CA TRP A 398 1.86 -7.12 2.02
C TRP A 398 1.10 -7.66 3.23
N LEU A 399 0.02 -8.42 3.00
CA LEU A 399 -0.81 -8.99 4.07
C LEU A 399 -0.13 -10.14 4.83
N THR A 400 0.76 -10.91 4.18
CA THR A 400 1.34 -12.13 4.74
C THR A 400 2.80 -11.99 5.13
N GLU A 401 3.63 -11.26 4.36
CA GLU A 401 5.04 -11.09 4.64
C GLU A 401 5.33 -9.88 5.53
N PHE A 402 4.46 -8.87 5.48
CA PHE A 402 4.54 -7.68 6.35
C PHE A 402 3.43 -7.62 7.41
N HIS A 403 2.55 -8.63 7.49
CA HIS A 403 1.45 -8.74 8.45
C HIS A 403 0.48 -7.56 8.47
N VAL A 404 0.45 -6.68 7.46
CA VAL A 404 -0.48 -5.54 7.46
C VAL A 404 -1.94 -6.01 7.57
N ASP A 405 -2.79 -5.23 8.24
CA ASP A 405 -4.17 -5.59 8.57
C ASP A 405 -5.16 -5.16 7.51
N GLY A 406 -4.72 -4.35 6.57
CA GLY A 406 -5.58 -3.93 5.49
C GLY A 406 -4.87 -3.18 4.38
N LEU A 407 -5.60 -3.03 3.28
CA LEU A 407 -5.19 -2.26 2.12
C LEU A 407 -6.26 -1.20 1.82
N ARG A 408 -5.87 0.06 1.79
CA ARG A 408 -6.67 1.09 1.14
C ARG A 408 -6.28 1.08 -0.34
N VAL A 409 -7.26 0.84 -1.20
CA VAL A 409 -7.04 0.70 -2.64
C VAL A 409 -7.31 2.04 -3.30
N ASP A 410 -6.24 2.62 -3.82
CA ASP A 410 -6.24 3.94 -4.45
C ASP A 410 -6.97 3.95 -5.79
N ALA A 411 -7.66 5.06 -6.08
CA ALA A 411 -8.22 5.40 -7.39
C ALA A 411 -9.12 4.32 -8.01
N VAL A 412 -9.94 3.63 -7.22
CA VAL A 412 -10.82 2.53 -7.71
C VAL A 412 -11.75 3.02 -8.82
N ALA A 413 -12.28 4.24 -8.75
CA ALA A 413 -13.10 4.81 -9.81
C ALA A 413 -12.37 4.86 -11.16
N SER A 414 -11.08 5.15 -11.19
CA SER A 414 -10.27 5.19 -12.42
C SER A 414 -10.09 3.81 -13.06
N MET A 415 -10.15 2.75 -12.26
CA MET A 415 -10.12 1.36 -12.75
C MET A 415 -11.47 0.93 -13.31
N LEU A 416 -12.57 1.31 -12.64
CA LEU A 416 -13.92 0.86 -12.97
C LEU A 416 -14.47 1.44 -14.27
N TYR A 417 -14.02 2.64 -14.68
CA TYR A 417 -14.60 3.35 -15.80
C TYR A 417 -13.59 3.63 -16.92
N LEU A 418 -13.88 3.12 -18.12
CA LEU A 418 -13.05 3.30 -19.31
C LEU A 418 -13.02 4.76 -19.82
N ASP A 419 -14.03 5.54 -19.47
CA ASP A 419 -14.15 6.97 -19.81
C ASP A 419 -13.65 7.91 -18.69
N TYR A 420 -13.09 7.36 -17.60
CA TYR A 420 -12.61 8.18 -16.47
C TYR A 420 -11.58 9.21 -16.94
N SER A 421 -11.86 10.51 -16.69
CA SER A 421 -11.02 11.66 -17.07
C SER A 421 -10.64 11.70 -18.56
N ARG A 422 -11.45 11.13 -19.45
CA ARG A 422 -11.21 11.13 -20.90
C ARG A 422 -12.25 11.96 -21.64
N PRO A 423 -11.84 12.73 -22.67
CA PRO A 423 -12.77 13.45 -23.51
C PRO A 423 -13.63 12.49 -24.35
N GLU A 424 -14.75 13.00 -24.87
CA GLU A 424 -15.57 12.25 -25.80
C GLU A 424 -14.75 11.78 -27.01
N GLY A 425 -14.85 10.48 -27.36
CA GLY A 425 -14.04 9.83 -28.40
C GLY A 425 -12.60 9.48 -27.96
N GLY A 426 -12.16 9.86 -26.75
CA GLY A 426 -10.85 9.56 -26.20
C GLY A 426 -10.74 8.24 -25.45
N TRP A 427 -11.79 7.40 -25.46
CA TRP A 427 -11.84 6.11 -24.78
C TRP A 427 -12.47 5.02 -25.66
N THR A 428 -12.28 3.77 -25.28
CA THR A 428 -12.81 2.61 -26.01
C THR A 428 -13.83 1.89 -25.13
N PRO A 429 -15.07 1.67 -25.61
CA PRO A 429 -16.09 0.95 -24.85
C PRO A 429 -15.71 -0.52 -24.61
N ASN A 430 -16.36 -1.14 -23.62
CA ASN A 430 -16.25 -2.56 -23.37
C ASN A 430 -16.96 -3.40 -24.48
N VAL A 431 -16.86 -4.72 -24.38
CA VAL A 431 -17.45 -5.66 -25.37
C VAL A 431 -18.97 -5.55 -25.52
N HIS A 432 -19.67 -4.90 -24.59
CA HIS A 432 -21.11 -4.67 -24.60
C HIS A 432 -21.46 -3.21 -25.04
N GLY A 433 -20.46 -2.38 -25.34
CA GLY A 433 -20.64 -1.00 -25.70
C GLY A 433 -20.77 -0.04 -24.51
N GLY A 434 -20.59 -0.52 -23.29
CA GLY A 434 -20.63 0.26 -22.05
C GLY A 434 -19.27 0.88 -21.68
N ARG A 435 -19.29 1.72 -20.65
CA ARG A 435 -18.11 2.40 -20.11
C ARG A 435 -17.43 1.66 -18.97
N GLU A 436 -18.04 0.62 -18.44
CA GLU A 436 -17.50 -0.19 -17.34
C GLU A 436 -16.29 -1.00 -17.81
N ASN A 437 -15.20 -0.97 -17.07
CA ASN A 437 -14.02 -1.81 -17.32
C ASN A 437 -14.24 -3.19 -16.69
N LEU A 438 -14.76 -4.11 -17.48
CA LEU A 438 -15.15 -5.46 -17.01
C LEU A 438 -13.95 -6.26 -16.49
N GLU A 439 -12.78 -6.07 -17.10
CA GLU A 439 -11.53 -6.71 -16.69
C GLU A 439 -11.07 -6.22 -15.31
N ALA A 440 -11.20 -4.92 -15.04
CA ALA A 440 -10.91 -4.36 -13.72
C ALA A 440 -11.93 -4.79 -12.66
N VAL A 441 -13.22 -4.88 -13.01
CA VAL A 441 -14.26 -5.46 -12.13
C VAL A 441 -13.89 -6.87 -11.72
N GLN A 442 -13.53 -7.73 -12.68
CA GLN A 442 -13.08 -9.09 -12.40
C GLN A 442 -11.84 -9.12 -11.51
N PHE A 443 -10.86 -8.27 -11.79
CA PHE A 443 -9.66 -8.15 -10.96
C PHE A 443 -9.99 -7.78 -9.51
N LEU A 444 -10.83 -6.77 -9.28
CA LEU A 444 -11.21 -6.33 -7.93
C LEU A 444 -11.99 -7.41 -7.16
N GLN A 445 -12.87 -8.14 -7.84
CA GLN A 445 -13.57 -9.27 -7.25
C GLN A 445 -12.62 -10.41 -6.87
N GLU A 446 -11.68 -10.76 -7.74
CA GLU A 446 -10.64 -11.76 -7.49
C GLU A 446 -9.72 -11.34 -6.33
N LEU A 447 -9.27 -10.09 -6.34
CA LEU A 447 -8.47 -9.49 -5.27
C LEU A 447 -9.15 -9.65 -3.91
N ASN A 448 -10.37 -9.16 -3.78
CA ASN A 448 -11.09 -9.17 -2.51
C ASN A 448 -11.42 -10.60 -2.04
N ALA A 449 -11.90 -11.47 -2.93
CA ALA A 449 -12.19 -12.85 -2.59
C ALA A 449 -10.93 -13.61 -2.12
N THR A 450 -9.80 -13.39 -2.80
CA THR A 450 -8.53 -14.07 -2.50
C THR A 450 -7.91 -13.55 -1.21
N THR A 451 -7.83 -12.24 -1.02
CA THR A 451 -7.21 -11.63 0.16
C THR A 451 -7.96 -11.98 1.44
N HIS A 452 -9.29 -11.92 1.45
CA HIS A 452 -10.10 -12.29 2.62
C HIS A 452 -10.04 -13.79 2.93
N ARG A 453 -9.89 -14.65 1.92
CA ARG A 453 -9.71 -16.08 2.11
C ARG A 453 -8.34 -16.43 2.70
N VAL A 454 -7.28 -15.82 2.20
CA VAL A 454 -5.90 -16.14 2.61
C VAL A 454 -5.52 -15.47 3.93
N ALA A 455 -6.00 -14.23 4.14
CA ALA A 455 -5.71 -13.43 5.33
C ALA A 455 -7.02 -13.03 6.03
N PRO A 456 -7.66 -13.92 6.81
CA PRO A 456 -8.94 -13.62 7.47
C PRO A 456 -8.80 -12.48 8.49
N GLY A 457 -9.87 -11.67 8.59
CA GLY A 457 -9.97 -10.54 9.51
C GLY A 457 -9.29 -9.26 9.05
N ILE A 458 -8.73 -9.25 7.84
CA ILE A 458 -8.21 -8.02 7.22
C ILE A 458 -9.33 -7.11 6.72
N VAL A 459 -8.97 -5.88 6.36
CA VAL A 459 -9.85 -4.97 5.64
C VAL A 459 -9.29 -4.62 4.27
N THR A 460 -10.19 -4.49 3.28
CA THR A 460 -9.92 -3.81 2.02
C THR A 460 -10.85 -2.60 1.93
N ILE A 461 -10.30 -1.42 1.69
CA ILE A 461 -11.02 -0.15 1.70
C ILE A 461 -10.90 0.49 0.32
N ALA A 462 -12.03 0.73 -0.36
CA ALA A 462 -12.03 1.36 -1.67
C ALA A 462 -12.03 2.89 -1.55
N GLU A 463 -11.05 3.55 -2.17
CA GLU A 463 -11.20 4.96 -2.54
C GLU A 463 -11.97 5.00 -3.86
N GLU A 464 -13.29 5.13 -3.75
CA GLU A 464 -14.24 5.15 -4.88
C GLU A 464 -15.24 6.27 -4.68
N SER A 465 -15.16 7.30 -5.52
CA SER A 465 -15.91 8.55 -5.39
C SER A 465 -17.22 8.58 -6.19
N THR A 466 -17.51 7.53 -6.98
CA THR A 466 -18.69 7.48 -7.84
C THR A 466 -19.87 6.75 -7.18
N SER A 467 -20.97 6.65 -7.91
CA SER A 467 -22.17 5.92 -7.50
C SER A 467 -22.15 4.44 -7.95
N TRP A 468 -20.96 3.82 -8.09
CA TRP A 468 -20.87 2.40 -8.43
C TRP A 468 -21.60 1.56 -7.36
N PRO A 469 -22.56 0.68 -7.76
CA PRO A 469 -23.37 -0.05 -6.78
C PRO A 469 -22.65 -1.28 -6.24
N GLY A 470 -22.76 -1.51 -4.94
CA GLY A 470 -22.29 -2.75 -4.31
C GLY A 470 -20.77 -2.88 -4.25
N VAL A 471 -20.05 -1.78 -4.01
CA VAL A 471 -18.61 -1.79 -3.77
C VAL A 471 -18.27 -2.70 -2.58
N THR A 472 -19.06 -2.62 -1.50
CA THR A 472 -18.87 -3.42 -0.28
C THR A 472 -19.77 -4.66 -0.20
N ARG A 473 -20.50 -4.94 -1.27
CA ARG A 473 -21.32 -6.16 -1.36
C ARG A 473 -20.44 -7.35 -1.68
N ASP A 474 -20.80 -8.51 -1.09
CA ASP A 474 -20.15 -9.79 -1.35
C ASP A 474 -20.06 -10.11 -2.86
N THR A 475 -18.92 -10.65 -3.29
CA THR A 475 -18.67 -11.03 -4.71
C THR A 475 -19.64 -12.09 -5.23
N GLY A 476 -20.06 -13.02 -4.36
CA GLY A 476 -21.08 -14.03 -4.67
C GLY A 476 -22.46 -13.42 -4.95
N LEU A 477 -22.71 -12.18 -4.54
CA LEU A 477 -23.93 -11.42 -4.81
C LEU A 477 -23.73 -10.35 -5.91
N GLY A 478 -22.63 -10.44 -6.66
CA GLY A 478 -22.30 -9.54 -7.76
C GLY A 478 -21.67 -8.20 -7.34
N GLY A 479 -21.25 -8.07 -6.08
CA GLY A 479 -20.51 -6.91 -5.61
C GLY A 479 -19.01 -6.99 -5.90
N LEU A 480 -18.24 -5.94 -5.51
CA LEU A 480 -16.79 -5.92 -5.66
C LEU A 480 -16.07 -6.60 -4.48
N GLY A 481 -16.73 -6.80 -3.33
CA GLY A 481 -16.21 -7.53 -2.19
C GLY A 481 -15.29 -6.74 -1.25
N PHE A 482 -15.20 -5.41 -1.38
CA PHE A 482 -14.49 -4.59 -0.41
C PHE A 482 -15.13 -4.66 0.97
N SER A 483 -14.33 -4.54 2.02
CA SER A 483 -14.85 -4.44 3.39
C SER A 483 -15.56 -3.11 3.61
N MET A 484 -14.97 -2.03 3.09
CA MET A 484 -15.46 -0.66 3.30
C MET A 484 -15.16 0.21 2.06
N LYS A 485 -15.81 1.38 2.05
CA LYS A 485 -15.64 2.42 1.02
C LYS A 485 -15.54 3.80 1.69
N TRP A 486 -14.70 4.68 1.19
CA TRP A 486 -14.69 6.08 1.60
C TRP A 486 -15.98 6.79 1.24
N ASN A 487 -16.55 7.52 2.19
CA ASN A 487 -17.74 8.35 1.99
C ASN A 487 -17.37 9.79 1.59
N MET A 488 -17.00 9.96 0.32
CA MET A 488 -16.59 11.26 -0.22
C MET A 488 -17.74 12.27 -0.20
N GLY A 489 -18.98 11.82 -0.40
CA GLY A 489 -20.19 12.68 -0.35
C GLY A 489 -20.38 13.28 1.03
N TRP A 490 -20.31 12.49 2.09
CA TRP A 490 -20.38 12.98 3.47
C TRP A 490 -19.29 14.02 3.76
N MET A 491 -18.07 13.75 3.34
CA MET A 491 -16.94 14.65 3.54
C MET A 491 -17.17 15.99 2.85
N HIS A 492 -17.52 15.99 1.56
CA HIS A 492 -17.77 17.21 0.80
C HIS A 492 -18.91 18.04 1.39
N ASP A 493 -20.06 17.43 1.68
CA ASP A 493 -21.24 18.11 2.21
C ASP A 493 -20.97 18.71 3.61
N THR A 494 -20.30 17.95 4.47
CA THR A 494 -19.95 18.38 5.83
C THR A 494 -18.98 19.56 5.81
N LEU A 495 -17.91 19.48 5.03
CA LEU A 495 -16.91 20.55 4.94
C LEU A 495 -17.47 21.81 4.26
N ALA A 496 -18.31 21.64 3.23
CA ALA A 496 -19.01 22.77 2.60
C ALA A 496 -19.92 23.49 3.58
N TYR A 497 -20.74 22.75 4.34
CA TYR A 497 -21.63 23.31 5.37
C TYR A 497 -20.85 24.09 6.44
N LEU A 498 -19.81 23.49 6.99
CA LEU A 498 -19.03 24.10 8.07
C LEU A 498 -18.21 25.31 7.60
N GLY A 499 -17.87 25.37 6.32
CA GLY A 499 -17.22 26.53 5.71
C GLY A 499 -18.09 27.77 5.61
N HIS A 500 -19.43 27.63 5.71
CA HIS A 500 -20.32 28.79 5.78
C HIS A 500 -20.26 29.46 7.16
N ASP A 501 -20.36 30.79 7.17
CA ASP A 501 -20.59 31.54 8.43
C ASP A 501 -21.88 31.02 9.12
N PRO A 502 -21.88 30.82 10.44
CA PRO A 502 -23.04 30.29 11.16
C PRO A 502 -24.38 30.99 10.86
N VAL A 503 -24.35 32.28 10.52
CA VAL A 503 -25.58 33.03 10.16
C VAL A 503 -26.22 32.58 8.84
N HIS A 504 -25.48 31.89 8.00
CA HIS A 504 -25.97 31.40 6.70
C HIS A 504 -26.27 29.89 6.69
N ARG A 505 -25.86 29.14 7.72
CA ARG A 505 -25.97 27.67 7.78
C ARG A 505 -27.40 27.16 7.70
N SER A 506 -28.38 27.94 8.16
CA SER A 506 -29.79 27.58 8.04
C SER A 506 -30.25 27.31 6.61
N TYR A 507 -29.65 27.97 5.63
CA TYR A 507 -29.94 27.75 4.19
C TYR A 507 -29.29 26.49 3.62
N HIS A 508 -28.32 25.89 4.33
CA HIS A 508 -27.54 24.75 3.90
C HIS A 508 -27.74 23.52 4.79
N HIS A 509 -28.71 23.54 5.69
CA HIS A 509 -28.94 22.49 6.70
C HIS A 509 -29.05 21.08 6.08
N HIS A 510 -29.61 20.97 4.87
CA HIS A 510 -29.76 19.71 4.16
C HIS A 510 -28.44 19.04 3.83
N ASN A 511 -27.31 19.75 3.73
CA ASN A 511 -25.99 19.15 3.52
C ASN A 511 -25.63 18.18 4.66
N MET A 512 -26.02 18.50 5.89
CA MET A 512 -25.73 17.67 7.07
C MET A 512 -26.64 16.44 7.19
N THR A 513 -27.80 16.47 6.52
CA THR A 513 -28.79 15.37 6.60
C THR A 513 -28.80 14.48 5.38
N PHE A 514 -28.25 14.96 4.25
CA PHE A 514 -28.29 14.25 2.97
C PHE A 514 -27.56 12.90 3.00
N SER A 515 -26.42 12.82 3.67
CA SER A 515 -25.62 11.59 3.77
C SER A 515 -26.39 10.41 4.37
N MET A 516 -27.38 10.70 5.26
CA MET A 516 -28.20 9.65 5.87
C MET A 516 -29.15 8.96 4.90
N LEU A 517 -29.43 9.53 3.72
CA LEU A 517 -30.23 8.88 2.70
C LEU A 517 -29.56 7.65 2.09
N TYR A 518 -28.22 7.61 2.12
CA TYR A 518 -27.42 6.52 1.56
C TYR A 518 -26.45 5.88 2.56
N ALA A 519 -26.46 6.30 3.84
CA ALA A 519 -25.51 5.87 4.87
C ALA A 519 -25.41 4.33 5.06
N TYR A 520 -26.42 3.58 4.62
CA TYR A 520 -26.51 2.12 4.73
C TYR A 520 -26.49 1.42 3.37
N SER A 521 -26.14 2.11 2.29
CA SER A 521 -26.00 1.51 0.97
C SER A 521 -24.67 0.72 0.83
N GLU A 522 -23.66 1.14 1.58
CA GLU A 522 -22.32 0.55 1.65
C GLU A 522 -21.82 0.58 3.10
N ASN A 523 -20.71 -0.09 3.40
CA ASN A 523 -19.99 0.06 4.65
C ASN A 523 -19.01 1.23 4.51
N TYR A 524 -19.23 2.32 5.23
CA TYR A 524 -18.48 3.54 5.01
C TYR A 524 -17.37 3.81 6.02
N VAL A 525 -16.25 4.35 5.49
CA VAL A 525 -15.27 5.15 6.24
C VAL A 525 -15.58 6.61 6.00
N LEU A 526 -15.51 7.44 7.04
CA LEU A 526 -15.71 8.89 7.00
C LEU A 526 -14.33 9.57 6.86
N PRO A 527 -13.86 9.88 5.64
CA PRO A 527 -12.51 10.34 5.43
C PRO A 527 -12.39 11.85 5.65
N ILE A 528 -11.46 12.26 6.49
CA ILE A 528 -10.81 13.58 6.46
C ILE A 528 -9.35 13.28 6.14
N SER A 529 -9.06 13.03 4.88
CA SER A 529 -7.80 12.51 4.38
C SER A 529 -6.79 13.62 4.02
N HIS A 530 -5.60 13.22 3.57
CA HIS A 530 -4.58 14.12 3.05
C HIS A 530 -5.08 14.99 1.89
N ASP A 531 -5.97 14.45 1.03
CA ASP A 531 -6.52 15.17 -0.12
C ASP A 531 -7.28 16.45 0.24
N GLU A 532 -7.80 16.52 1.46
CA GLU A 532 -8.59 17.68 1.90
C GLU A 532 -7.73 18.86 2.38
N VAL A 533 -6.43 18.66 2.56
CA VAL A 533 -5.52 19.65 3.15
C VAL A 533 -4.29 19.95 2.31
N VAL A 534 -4.44 19.81 0.99
CA VAL A 534 -3.38 20.01 -0.02
C VAL A 534 -3.90 20.81 -1.23
N HIS A 535 -3.01 21.23 -2.10
CA HIS A 535 -3.30 21.85 -3.40
C HIS A 535 -4.16 23.13 -3.33
N GLY A 536 -3.92 23.96 -2.32
CA GLY A 536 -4.66 25.20 -2.14
C GLY A 536 -6.05 25.06 -1.52
N LYS A 537 -6.40 23.85 -1.05
CA LYS A 537 -7.66 23.59 -0.33
C LYS A 537 -7.64 24.18 1.09
N GLY A 538 -6.48 24.55 1.61
CA GLY A 538 -6.28 25.02 2.98
C GLY A 538 -6.27 23.88 4.00
N THR A 539 -6.62 24.20 5.25
CA THR A 539 -6.67 23.25 6.37
C THR A 539 -8.07 23.23 6.97
N LEU A 540 -8.38 22.23 7.80
CA LEU A 540 -9.64 22.25 8.54
C LEU A 540 -9.78 23.54 9.37
N TRP A 541 -8.69 24.01 9.99
CA TRP A 541 -8.68 25.28 10.72
C TRP A 541 -9.02 26.48 9.85
N SER A 542 -8.40 26.58 8.66
CA SER A 542 -8.61 27.73 7.77
C SER A 542 -10.02 27.75 7.14
N ARG A 543 -10.66 26.60 7.03
CA ARG A 543 -12.05 26.48 6.53
C ARG A 543 -13.09 26.95 7.54
N MET A 544 -12.79 26.90 8.86
CA MET A 544 -13.74 27.35 9.87
C MET A 544 -13.81 28.88 9.87
N PRO A 545 -15.03 29.46 9.81
CA PRO A 545 -15.24 30.92 9.84
C PRO A 545 -15.05 31.50 11.25
N GLY A 546 -14.75 32.79 11.31
CA GLY A 546 -14.63 33.55 12.54
C GLY A 546 -13.21 33.75 13.05
N ASP A 547 -13.12 34.20 14.30
CA ASP A 547 -11.86 34.33 15.05
C ASP A 547 -11.31 32.95 15.48
N ASP A 548 -10.13 32.91 16.08
CA ASP A 548 -9.46 31.66 16.44
C ASP A 548 -10.25 30.84 17.48
N TYR A 549 -10.97 31.50 18.41
CA TYR A 549 -11.88 30.80 19.33
C TYR A 549 -13.00 30.06 18.59
N ARG A 550 -13.66 30.75 17.65
CA ARG A 550 -14.75 30.18 16.85
C ARG A 550 -14.27 29.10 15.90
N LYS A 551 -13.09 29.27 15.32
CA LYS A 551 -12.44 28.22 14.49
C LYS A 551 -12.18 26.97 15.31
N ALA A 552 -11.57 27.11 16.50
CA ALA A 552 -11.36 26.00 17.41
C ALA A 552 -12.68 25.31 17.82
N ALA A 553 -13.71 26.11 18.16
CA ALA A 553 -15.03 25.58 18.50
C ALA A 553 -15.67 24.81 17.33
N GLY A 554 -15.64 25.38 16.10
CA GLY A 554 -16.12 24.72 14.90
C GLY A 554 -15.40 23.40 14.61
N LEU A 555 -14.08 23.38 14.79
CA LEU A 555 -13.28 22.18 14.56
C LEU A 555 -13.58 21.10 15.64
N ARG A 556 -13.70 21.48 16.91
CA ARG A 556 -14.14 20.55 17.96
C ARG A 556 -15.51 19.95 17.67
N THR A 557 -16.44 20.76 17.17
CA THR A 557 -17.79 20.30 16.77
C THR A 557 -17.73 19.33 15.58
N LEU A 558 -16.91 19.63 14.55
CA LEU A 558 -16.69 18.74 13.41
C LEU A 558 -16.20 17.36 13.85
N LEU A 559 -15.15 17.32 14.67
CA LEU A 559 -14.56 16.06 15.13
C LEU A 559 -15.56 15.23 15.96
N ALA A 560 -16.30 15.86 16.87
CA ALA A 560 -17.34 15.17 17.61
C ALA A 560 -18.51 14.70 16.72
N TYR A 561 -18.84 15.43 15.66
CA TYR A 561 -19.83 15.02 14.67
C TYR A 561 -19.35 13.81 13.87
N GLN A 562 -18.11 13.84 13.38
CA GLN A 562 -17.51 12.74 12.63
C GLN A 562 -17.55 11.44 13.44
N TRP A 563 -17.12 11.47 14.72
CA TRP A 563 -17.11 10.28 15.59
C TRP A 563 -18.51 9.78 16.01
N ALA A 564 -19.51 10.63 15.96
CA ALA A 564 -20.90 10.25 16.27
C ALA A 564 -21.68 9.77 15.04
N HIS A 565 -21.29 10.19 13.81
CA HIS A 565 -21.97 9.79 12.58
C HIS A 565 -21.71 8.29 12.28
N PRO A 566 -22.70 7.54 11.71
CA PRO A 566 -22.47 6.16 11.27
C PRO A 566 -21.32 6.04 10.26
N GLY A 567 -20.38 5.14 10.53
CA GLY A 567 -19.21 4.88 9.71
C GLY A 567 -17.92 4.79 10.54
N LYS A 568 -16.83 4.34 9.94
CA LYS A 568 -15.51 4.29 10.56
C LYS A 568 -14.74 5.59 10.36
N GLN A 569 -13.85 5.91 11.27
CA GLN A 569 -13.22 7.24 11.32
C GLN A 569 -11.85 7.22 10.64
N LEU A 570 -11.57 8.24 9.84
CA LEU A 570 -10.21 8.49 9.29
C LEU A 570 -9.88 9.97 9.42
N LEU A 571 -8.70 10.25 9.97
CA LEU A 571 -8.20 11.61 10.16
C LEU A 571 -6.72 11.68 9.77
N PHE A 572 -6.39 12.61 8.86
CA PHE A 572 -5.02 12.84 8.44
C PHE A 572 -4.18 13.56 9.50
N MET A 573 -2.90 13.21 9.60
CA MET A 573 -1.93 13.79 10.53
C MET A 573 -1.95 15.34 10.51
N GLY A 574 -1.86 15.93 11.71
CA GLY A 574 -1.91 17.38 11.93
C GLY A 574 -3.35 17.91 12.11
N GLN A 575 -4.36 17.20 11.62
CA GLN A 575 -5.75 17.64 11.75
C GLN A 575 -6.31 17.35 13.16
N GLU A 576 -5.74 16.42 13.89
CA GLU A 576 -6.10 16.07 15.27
C GLU A 576 -5.81 17.18 16.29
N PHE A 577 -4.98 18.14 15.91
CA PHE A 577 -4.76 19.35 16.73
C PHE A 577 -5.05 20.66 15.96
N GLY A 578 -5.65 20.55 14.75
CA GLY A 578 -6.04 21.69 13.95
C GLY A 578 -4.84 22.48 13.38
N GLN A 579 -3.91 21.75 12.71
CA GLN A 579 -2.77 22.37 12.03
C GLN A 579 -3.22 23.55 11.17
N ARG A 580 -2.50 24.70 11.33
CA ARG A 580 -2.85 25.97 10.66
C ARG A 580 -2.28 26.10 9.25
N SER A 581 -1.13 25.44 8.99
CA SER A 581 -0.52 25.43 7.66
C SER A 581 -1.06 24.26 6.83
N GLU A 582 -1.26 24.50 5.54
CA GLU A 582 -1.53 23.43 4.58
C GLU A 582 -0.40 22.40 4.57
N TRP A 583 -0.72 21.13 4.46
CA TRP A 583 0.28 20.06 4.47
C TRP A 583 1.23 20.18 3.27
N CYS A 584 2.50 19.88 3.51
CA CYS A 584 3.55 19.80 2.50
C CYS A 584 4.47 18.61 2.84
N ASN A 585 4.69 17.73 1.88
CA ASN A 585 5.55 16.54 2.08
C ASN A 585 7.02 16.86 2.38
N GLU A 586 7.49 18.06 2.02
CA GLU A 586 8.88 18.50 2.27
C GLU A 586 9.08 19.11 3.66
N ARG A 587 7.97 19.38 4.36
CA ARG A 587 7.97 20.01 5.68
C ARG A 587 7.30 19.09 6.69
N GLY A 588 7.79 19.08 7.90
CA GLY A 588 7.14 18.39 9.01
C GLY A 588 5.78 18.98 9.36
N VAL A 589 5.00 18.20 10.12
CA VAL A 589 3.79 18.67 10.79
C VAL A 589 4.13 19.80 11.75
N ASP A 590 3.24 20.78 11.93
CA ASP A 590 3.47 21.99 12.74
C ASP A 590 3.41 21.69 14.25
N TRP A 591 4.26 20.78 14.75
CA TRP A 591 4.32 20.34 16.14
C TRP A 591 4.51 21.48 17.15
N PHE A 592 5.09 22.61 16.71
CA PHE A 592 5.27 23.82 17.54
C PHE A 592 3.93 24.39 18.05
N GLN A 593 2.81 24.09 17.38
CA GLN A 593 1.49 24.52 17.85
C GLN A 593 1.04 23.83 19.15
N LEU A 594 1.73 22.79 19.57
CA LEU A 594 1.49 22.09 20.84
C LEU A 594 2.41 22.60 21.97
N ASP A 595 3.35 23.49 21.65
CA ASP A 595 4.23 24.11 22.65
C ASP A 595 3.53 25.26 23.38
N PRO A 596 3.32 25.17 24.71
CA PRO A 596 2.64 26.20 25.48
C PRO A 596 3.36 27.56 25.49
N GLU A 597 4.68 27.57 25.21
CA GLU A 597 5.46 28.80 25.16
C GLU A 597 5.25 29.53 23.81
N LEU A 598 4.95 28.81 22.77
CA LEU A 598 4.71 29.33 21.40
C LEU A 598 3.23 29.60 21.12
N GLU A 599 2.33 28.80 21.69
CA GLU A 599 0.86 28.84 21.49
C GLU A 599 0.14 29.10 22.83
N ALA A 600 0.18 30.30 23.29
CA ALA A 600 -0.33 30.72 24.61
C ALA A 600 -1.87 30.50 24.77
N ASP A 601 -2.65 30.55 23.68
CA ASP A 601 -4.09 30.27 23.70
C ASP A 601 -4.41 28.79 23.95
N GLY A 602 -3.51 27.89 23.54
CA GLY A 602 -3.58 26.46 23.75
C GLY A 602 -4.72 25.76 23.01
N TYR A 603 -5.30 26.35 21.96
CA TYR A 603 -6.42 25.75 21.21
C TYR A 603 -6.01 24.41 20.57
N SER A 604 -4.84 24.34 19.97
CA SER A 604 -4.34 23.10 19.36
C SER A 604 -4.19 21.97 20.39
N ALA A 605 -3.63 22.27 21.57
CA ALA A 605 -3.56 21.30 22.66
C ALA A 605 -4.96 20.88 23.18
N GLY A 606 -5.93 21.81 23.20
CA GLY A 606 -7.31 21.53 23.56
C GLY A 606 -8.01 20.60 22.57
N ILE A 607 -7.79 20.80 21.26
CA ILE A 607 -8.34 19.95 20.20
C ILE A 607 -7.71 18.56 20.27
N LEU A 608 -6.39 18.45 20.41
CA LEU A 608 -5.69 17.17 20.54
C LEU A 608 -6.20 16.38 21.76
N ARG A 609 -6.41 17.04 22.88
CA ARG A 609 -6.99 16.41 24.06
C ARG A 609 -8.39 15.89 23.78
N LEU A 610 -9.23 16.69 23.10
CA LEU A 610 -10.57 16.26 22.69
C LEU A 610 -10.52 14.99 21.84
N VAL A 611 -9.62 14.91 20.85
CA VAL A 611 -9.46 13.72 19.99
C VAL A 611 -9.13 12.49 20.83
N GLY A 612 -8.22 12.60 21.81
CA GLY A 612 -7.91 11.50 22.72
C GLY A 612 -9.14 11.03 23.52
N ASP A 613 -9.91 11.98 24.08
CA ASP A 613 -11.11 11.68 24.86
C ASP A 613 -12.24 11.09 23.98
N ILE A 614 -12.44 11.63 22.77
CA ILE A 614 -13.41 11.09 21.79
C ILE A 614 -13.03 9.64 21.41
N ASN A 615 -11.77 9.36 21.12
CA ASN A 615 -11.30 8.00 20.82
C ASN A 615 -11.51 7.04 21.99
N ALA A 616 -11.30 7.50 23.22
CA ALA A 616 -11.58 6.71 24.42
C ALA A 616 -13.08 6.39 24.55
N HIS A 617 -13.96 7.38 24.37
CA HIS A 617 -15.40 7.19 24.36
C HIS A 617 -15.86 6.30 23.21
N TYR A 618 -15.33 6.49 22.01
CA TYR A 618 -15.63 5.68 20.84
C TYR A 618 -15.39 4.20 21.10
N ARG A 619 -14.22 3.84 21.64
CA ARG A 619 -13.90 2.45 21.98
C ARG A 619 -14.80 1.88 23.08
N ALA A 620 -15.20 2.72 24.05
CA ALA A 620 -15.95 2.29 25.23
C ALA A 620 -17.48 2.20 24.99
N LEU A 621 -18.01 2.85 23.94
CA LEU A 621 -19.44 2.97 23.69
C LEU A 621 -19.87 2.23 22.42
N PRO A 622 -20.33 0.97 22.51
CA PRO A 622 -20.78 0.18 21.35
C PRO A 622 -21.85 0.86 20.51
N ALA A 623 -22.62 1.77 21.07
CA ALA A 623 -23.58 2.59 20.33
C ALA A 623 -22.94 3.39 19.18
N LEU A 624 -21.66 3.72 19.25
CA LEU A 624 -20.95 4.53 18.23
C LEU A 624 -20.40 3.72 17.05
N TRP A 625 -20.30 2.37 17.16
CA TRP A 625 -19.63 1.58 16.14
C TRP A 625 -20.21 0.19 15.83
N SER A 626 -20.95 -0.43 16.77
CA SER A 626 -21.34 -1.84 16.61
C SER A 626 -22.43 -2.08 15.57
N GLN A 627 -23.14 -1.02 15.17
CA GLN A 627 -24.20 -1.06 14.15
C GLN A 627 -24.04 0.05 13.10
N ASP A 628 -22.80 0.38 12.70
CA ASP A 628 -22.53 1.43 11.71
C ASP A 628 -23.09 1.11 10.32
N ALA A 629 -23.14 -0.16 9.96
CA ALA A 629 -23.66 -0.63 8.68
C ALA A 629 -25.14 -1.08 8.74
N ASP A 630 -25.83 -0.85 9.87
CA ASP A 630 -27.21 -1.29 10.09
C ASP A 630 -28.09 -0.08 10.45
N PRO A 631 -29.20 0.16 9.73
CA PRO A 631 -30.11 1.28 10.02
C PRO A 631 -30.73 1.24 11.44
N ARG A 632 -30.72 0.08 12.11
CA ARG A 632 -31.13 -0.04 13.52
C ARG A 632 -30.20 0.70 14.48
N GLY A 633 -28.96 0.99 14.06
CA GLY A 633 -27.96 1.73 14.85
C GLY A 633 -28.20 3.23 14.93
N TYR A 634 -29.26 3.77 14.29
CA TYR A 634 -29.46 5.21 14.19
C TYR A 634 -30.95 5.61 14.19
N SER A 635 -31.25 6.75 14.77
CA SER A 635 -32.60 7.38 14.64
C SER A 635 -32.48 8.87 14.86
N TRP A 636 -33.04 9.68 13.96
CA TRP A 636 -33.16 11.11 14.18
C TRP A 636 -33.95 11.41 15.46
N ILE A 637 -33.47 12.36 16.26
CA ILE A 637 -34.32 13.09 17.23
C ILE A 637 -34.98 14.23 16.49
N ASP A 638 -34.21 15.18 15.97
CA ASP A 638 -34.68 16.20 15.04
C ASP A 638 -33.64 16.46 13.94
N ALA A 639 -34.06 16.25 12.68
CA ALA A 639 -33.29 16.50 11.48
C ALA A 639 -33.55 17.88 10.85
N ASN A 640 -34.55 18.63 11.33
CA ASN A 640 -35.14 19.74 10.59
C ASN A 640 -34.99 21.09 11.28
N ASP A 641 -34.29 21.17 12.41
CA ASP A 641 -34.12 22.43 13.16
C ASP A 641 -33.08 23.35 12.51
N SER A 642 -33.37 23.74 11.27
CA SER A 642 -32.51 24.67 10.51
C SER A 642 -32.55 26.10 11.08
N THR A 643 -33.61 26.46 11.78
CA THR A 643 -33.75 27.80 12.38
C THR A 643 -32.74 28.03 13.48
N ASN A 644 -32.50 27.03 14.33
CA ASN A 644 -31.54 27.08 15.41
C ASN A 644 -30.17 26.56 14.98
N ASN A 645 -30.02 26.04 13.76
CA ASN A 645 -28.83 25.29 13.29
C ASN A 645 -28.45 24.13 14.22
N VAL A 646 -29.43 23.43 14.76
CA VAL A 646 -29.25 22.27 15.64
C VAL A 646 -29.56 20.98 14.90
N LEU A 647 -28.72 19.97 15.11
CA LEU A 647 -28.91 18.62 14.60
C LEU A 647 -28.87 17.65 15.77
N SER A 648 -29.82 16.71 15.86
CA SER A 648 -29.84 15.74 16.94
C SER A 648 -30.31 14.37 16.51
N PHE A 649 -29.62 13.33 17.01
CA PHE A 649 -29.91 11.93 16.70
C PHE A 649 -29.51 10.98 17.84
N LEU A 650 -30.05 9.78 17.78
CA LEU A 650 -29.71 8.67 18.65
C LEU A 650 -28.79 7.68 17.93
N ARG A 651 -27.85 7.15 18.67
CA ARG A 651 -27.06 5.97 18.30
C ARG A 651 -27.45 4.81 19.21
N PHE A 652 -27.51 3.60 18.62
CA PHE A 652 -27.85 2.37 19.33
C PHE A 652 -26.77 1.32 19.11
N GLY A 653 -26.35 0.70 20.20
CA GLY A 653 -25.42 -0.43 20.15
C GLY A 653 -26.13 -1.78 20.02
N ALA A 654 -25.44 -2.77 19.50
CA ALA A 654 -25.92 -4.15 19.46
C ALA A 654 -26.13 -4.76 20.85
N ASP A 655 -25.49 -4.18 21.87
CA ASP A 655 -25.64 -4.52 23.28
C ASP A 655 -26.84 -3.83 23.96
N GLY A 656 -27.62 -3.04 23.22
CA GLY A 656 -28.75 -2.24 23.71
C GLY A 656 -28.35 -0.89 24.29
N SER A 657 -27.08 -0.52 24.27
CA SER A 657 -26.63 0.82 24.69
C SER A 657 -27.23 1.90 23.78
N THR A 658 -27.47 3.08 24.36
CA THR A 658 -28.07 4.23 23.67
C THR A 658 -27.26 5.47 23.96
N LEU A 659 -27.06 6.30 22.94
CA LEU A 659 -26.39 7.60 23.06
C LEU A 659 -27.23 8.66 22.31
N ALA A 660 -27.52 9.77 22.92
CA ALA A 660 -28.10 10.93 22.25
C ALA A 660 -26.97 11.91 21.92
N CYS A 661 -26.88 12.28 20.65
CA CYS A 661 -25.87 13.20 20.12
C CYS A 661 -26.58 14.48 19.64
N VAL A 662 -26.16 15.64 20.14
CA VAL A 662 -26.73 16.93 19.83
C VAL A 662 -25.63 17.89 19.41
N PHE A 663 -25.84 18.58 18.30
CA PHE A 663 -24.87 19.51 17.71
C PHE A 663 -25.49 20.86 17.49
N ASN A 664 -24.90 21.87 18.12
CA ASN A 664 -25.24 23.26 17.87
C ASN A 664 -24.20 23.85 16.88
N PHE A 665 -24.60 24.05 15.66
CA PHE A 665 -23.79 24.67 14.61
C PHE A 665 -24.04 26.21 14.54
N ALA A 666 -24.88 26.79 15.41
CA ALA A 666 -25.05 28.23 15.49
C ALA A 666 -23.90 28.90 16.23
N GLY A 667 -23.64 30.17 15.90
CA GLY A 667 -22.64 31.00 16.58
C GLY A 667 -23.19 31.60 17.91
N ILE A 668 -24.30 31.09 18.43
CA ILE A 668 -24.95 31.51 19.68
C ILE A 668 -25.29 30.30 20.54
N GLU A 669 -25.32 30.51 21.85
CA GLU A 669 -25.81 29.53 22.81
C GLU A 669 -27.34 29.45 22.78
N HIS A 670 -27.89 28.26 22.98
CA HIS A 670 -29.29 28.03 23.26
C HIS A 670 -29.45 27.57 24.74
N SER A 671 -29.88 28.44 25.60
CA SER A 671 -29.91 28.18 27.05
C SER A 671 -31.11 27.35 27.50
N ASP A 672 -32.18 27.25 26.68
CA ASP A 672 -33.43 26.55 26.98
C ASP A 672 -33.81 25.59 25.83
N TYR A 673 -32.86 24.82 25.30
CA TYR A 673 -33.13 23.91 24.18
C TYR A 673 -33.87 22.66 24.65
N HIS A 674 -35.08 22.44 24.14
CA HIS A 674 -35.91 21.31 24.51
C HIS A 674 -35.63 20.11 23.61
N LEU A 675 -35.06 19.03 24.15
CA LEU A 675 -34.62 17.82 23.43
C LEU A 675 -35.53 16.63 23.77
N GLY A 676 -36.12 15.99 22.76
CA GLY A 676 -36.80 14.70 22.91
C GLY A 676 -35.87 13.55 23.18
N LEU A 677 -36.19 12.69 24.16
CA LEU A 677 -35.37 11.55 24.57
C LEU A 677 -36.23 10.27 24.66
N PRO A 678 -35.61 9.07 24.42
CA PRO A 678 -36.36 7.81 24.37
C PRO A 678 -36.90 7.33 25.72
N ARG A 679 -36.42 7.88 26.84
CA ARG A 679 -36.89 7.55 28.20
C ARG A 679 -36.69 8.72 29.18
N ALA A 680 -37.52 8.79 30.19
CA ALA A 680 -37.30 9.65 31.33
C ALA A 680 -36.17 9.16 32.25
N GLY A 681 -35.76 10.03 33.18
CA GLY A 681 -34.66 9.79 34.11
C GLY A 681 -33.40 10.56 33.78
N ARG A 682 -32.35 10.27 34.51
CA ARG A 682 -31.08 10.97 34.37
C ARG A 682 -30.34 10.57 33.11
N TRP A 683 -29.82 11.56 32.37
CA TRP A 683 -28.95 11.45 31.22
C TRP A 683 -27.64 12.15 31.54
N ARG A 684 -26.56 11.37 31.62
CA ARG A 684 -25.22 11.86 31.91
C ARG A 684 -24.58 12.46 30.67
N GLU A 685 -23.99 13.63 30.79
CA GLU A 685 -23.17 14.25 29.79
C GLU A 685 -21.84 13.48 29.65
N VAL A 686 -21.68 12.73 28.55
CA VAL A 686 -20.49 11.92 28.26
C VAL A 686 -19.40 12.78 27.63
N LEU A 687 -19.82 13.69 26.75
CA LEU A 687 -18.95 14.64 26.06
C LEU A 687 -19.63 16.00 25.97
N ASN A 688 -18.84 17.04 26.24
CA ASN A 688 -19.16 18.42 25.95
C ASN A 688 -17.94 19.09 25.32
N THR A 689 -18.01 19.41 24.02
CA THR A 689 -16.87 19.99 23.29
C THR A 689 -16.52 21.42 23.69
N ASP A 690 -17.43 22.10 24.44
CA ASP A 690 -17.18 23.43 25.00
C ASP A 690 -16.61 23.41 26.44
N ALA A 691 -16.24 22.23 26.94
CA ALA A 691 -15.60 22.10 28.25
C ALA A 691 -14.26 22.87 28.31
N VAL A 692 -13.96 23.44 29.47
CA VAL A 692 -12.69 24.17 29.73
C VAL A 692 -11.45 23.33 29.43
N ALA A 693 -11.55 22.02 29.62
CA ALA A 693 -10.48 21.06 29.30
C ALA A 693 -10.05 21.10 27.81
N TYR A 694 -10.94 21.49 26.93
CA TYR A 694 -10.71 21.62 25.49
C TYR A 694 -10.58 23.09 25.04
N ARG A 695 -10.35 23.99 25.99
CA ARG A 695 -10.28 25.46 25.75
C ARG A 695 -11.61 26.05 25.27
N GLY A 696 -12.75 25.44 25.67
CA GLY A 696 -14.08 26.01 25.54
C GLY A 696 -14.41 26.98 26.67
N SER A 697 -15.62 27.56 26.63
CA SER A 697 -16.11 28.51 27.64
C SER A 697 -16.47 27.84 28.97
N GLY A 698 -16.73 26.52 28.96
CA GLY A 698 -17.21 25.76 30.10
C GLY A 698 -18.73 25.83 30.28
N ALA A 699 -19.50 26.37 29.31
CA ALA A 699 -20.95 26.31 29.32
C ALA A 699 -21.44 24.86 29.12
N GLY A 700 -22.57 24.47 29.69
CA GLY A 700 -23.11 23.11 29.61
C GLY A 700 -24.08 22.79 30.75
N ASN A 701 -24.23 21.49 31.02
CA ASN A 701 -25.32 20.97 31.85
C ASN A 701 -24.81 20.36 33.18
N PHE A 702 -23.67 20.78 33.69
CA PHE A 702 -23.10 20.35 34.97
C PHE A 702 -23.01 18.81 35.13
N GLY A 703 -22.69 18.11 34.01
CA GLY A 703 -22.48 16.66 33.98
C GLY A 703 -23.74 15.84 33.65
N GLY A 704 -24.88 16.46 33.38
CA GLY A 704 -26.07 15.74 32.91
C GLY A 704 -27.38 16.50 33.10
N VAL A 705 -28.46 15.91 32.58
CA VAL A 705 -29.81 16.48 32.62
C VAL A 705 -30.81 15.45 33.13
N GLU A 706 -31.96 15.92 33.64
CA GLU A 706 -33.07 15.09 34.05
C GLU A 706 -34.16 15.15 32.99
N ALA A 707 -34.47 14.03 32.35
CA ALA A 707 -35.56 13.91 31.41
C ALA A 707 -36.87 13.55 32.13
N THR A 708 -37.95 14.26 31.80
CA THR A 708 -39.29 14.03 32.34
C THR A 708 -40.17 13.33 31.31
N GLU A 709 -41.29 12.73 31.74
CA GLU A 709 -42.31 12.12 30.87
C GLU A 709 -43.12 13.20 30.14
N ASP A 710 -42.43 14.10 29.45
CA ASP A 710 -43.01 15.14 28.61
C ASP A 710 -42.63 14.85 27.15
N PRO A 711 -43.58 14.40 26.30
CA PRO A 711 -43.27 14.02 24.93
C PRO A 711 -42.81 15.20 24.07
N TRP A 712 -41.63 15.03 23.40
CA TRP A 712 -41.08 16.04 22.50
C TRP A 712 -40.36 15.40 21.33
N HIS A 713 -40.30 16.03 20.15
CA HIS A 713 -39.66 15.50 18.93
C HIS A 713 -40.13 14.06 18.58
N GLY A 714 -41.39 13.71 18.89
CA GLY A 714 -41.91 12.36 18.69
C GLY A 714 -41.32 11.30 19.65
N ARG A 715 -40.64 11.71 20.73
CA ARG A 715 -40.12 10.85 21.80
C ARG A 715 -41.01 10.95 23.05
N PRO A 716 -41.02 9.87 23.87
CA PRO A 716 -41.92 9.83 25.05
C PRO A 716 -41.47 10.69 26.21
N ALA A 717 -40.21 11.13 26.21
CA ALA A 717 -39.63 11.98 27.26
C ALA A 717 -38.83 13.12 26.67
N SER A 718 -38.49 14.10 27.49
CA SER A 718 -37.64 15.22 27.05
C SER A 718 -36.89 15.86 28.22
N ALA A 719 -35.83 16.60 27.87
CA ALA A 719 -35.08 17.43 28.81
C ALA A 719 -34.79 18.81 28.20
N VAL A 720 -34.60 19.79 29.08
CA VAL A 720 -34.15 21.13 28.69
C VAL A 720 -32.61 21.17 28.85
N LEU A 721 -31.94 21.64 27.81
CA LEU A 721 -30.45 21.65 27.72
C LEU A 721 -29.96 23.09 27.56
N VAL A 722 -28.78 23.34 28.09
CA VAL A 722 -27.90 24.42 27.61
C VAL A 722 -27.02 23.85 26.49
N LEU A 723 -27.17 24.37 25.27
CA LEU A 723 -26.32 24.02 24.13
C LEU A 723 -25.37 25.19 23.85
N PRO A 724 -24.08 25.07 24.21
CA PRO A 724 -23.11 26.12 23.93
C PRO A 724 -22.99 26.42 22.43
N ALA A 725 -22.54 27.57 22.05
CA ALA A 725 -22.30 27.96 20.67
C ALA A 725 -21.23 27.08 20.02
N LEU A 726 -21.45 26.65 18.78
CA LEU A 726 -20.48 25.81 18.03
C LEU A 726 -19.98 24.62 18.88
N SER A 727 -20.92 23.79 19.35
CA SER A 727 -20.61 22.68 20.27
C SER A 727 -21.35 21.39 19.95
N ALA A 728 -20.86 20.32 20.53
CA ALA A 728 -21.50 19.01 20.54
C ALA A 728 -21.64 18.49 21.98
N LEU A 729 -22.79 17.89 22.26
CA LEU A 729 -23.09 17.18 23.51
C LEU A 729 -23.43 15.72 23.19
N TRP A 730 -22.80 14.78 23.94
CA TRP A 730 -23.20 13.37 23.94
C TRP A 730 -23.78 13.01 25.29
N LEU A 731 -24.98 12.45 25.30
CA LEU A 731 -25.74 12.13 26.52
C LEU A 731 -26.04 10.63 26.54
N ALA A 732 -25.66 9.95 27.61
CA ALA A 732 -25.96 8.55 27.86
C ALA A 732 -26.95 8.41 29.03
N PRO A 733 -27.95 7.51 28.94
CA PRO A 733 -28.86 7.27 30.03
C PRO A 733 -28.13 6.54 31.20
N GLU A 734 -28.45 6.98 32.46
CA GLU A 734 -28.02 6.30 33.67
C GLU A 734 -28.96 5.18 34.11
#